data_03261893737e7837a26be2b9edbca5be
#
_entry.id   03261893737e7837a26be2b9edbca5be
#
_cell.length_a   1.000
_cell.length_b   1.000
_cell.length_c   1.000
_cell.angle_alpha   90.00
_cell.angle_beta   90.00
_cell.angle_gamma   90.00
#
_symmetry.space_group_name_H-M   'P 1'
#
loop_
_entity.id
_entity.type
_entity.pdbx_description
1 polymer ?
#
loop_
_entity_poly.entity_id
_entity_poly.type
_entity_poly.pdbx_seq_one_letter_code
_entity_poly.pdbx_strand_id
1 'polypeptide(L)'
;MILRVLACFFLLSLVAIPAYAEDDDAWKLMLQRNYEELQYQIDYVDGVSQKLPGMVKQTRQDLAALRKKLDELMVLARVSGTSPMELRAVLAGLDILKARVDAVTQPFSKADLDMKNFQERLTELEGEFARQSTDGPSTEINKAVADFLGDLRKMKGKLGRVKTVLDQGLNPTNDLHKGIGKLSQTITERIPRAWKDYYLTPGKGFLSVAIWKEAAQRLTDLPRLIAMYTTLFDAGESSLGGVAARLLGLAALLALMAGIGLKRVEARYPGFKVTQPLGSLAWMGLGVSTLWATGGAAFVLVRAETSAVAEILLARGVLGVSWFLRRMQAGEAAPATNPVASAWWMFFLAVLLQMPWLPEALRGGVWVLALFAAGWMMRRRAAVGASASAAPEADAAAPPPQEAKAAAQADLVSRVAAAAGWIYPLLCLPALLGWVNLTLLIVIGWFLLLVFLQAGLALYGLVGRAVSRPAADLTGEAVRSFVGGLALPFTAIAMAAAFLFWLSMAMGGRSVFWSLAGADLGDGDFSLDLTRLAIIFIGFYLARAATRVADRLIAELPSRRPDLERGVLNLLETISTYVIWGLYVLISLRMVGASFTSLAVVAGGLSVGIGFGMQNIINNFISGLILLFGRSVQAGDVLQIGETWGSVQRVNIRNTVVQTFDNATLFVPNSDLITQRIINWSHKDRRVRRALEVGVVYGSDTGKVHALLLEAAKSHPNVLAQPKPTAQFTAFGDTALTFKLLFWVDDLDNAARTSSDIYMTVDRLLRENNIAASSPRKA
;
A
#
# COMPACT_ATOMS: atom_id res chain seq x y z
N MET A 1 27.23 -3.50 3.89
CA MET A 1 26.79 -4.90 4.03
C MET A 1 27.90 -5.77 4.59
N ILE A 2 29.14 -5.67 4.12
CA ILE A 2 30.30 -6.43 4.63
C ILE A 2 30.64 -6.09 6.10
N LEU A 3 30.51 -4.82 6.53
CA LEU A 3 30.72 -4.39 7.92
C LEU A 3 29.66 -4.93 8.91
N ARG A 4 28.43 -5.17 8.47
CA ARG A 4 27.38 -5.78 9.31
C ARG A 4 27.57 -7.29 9.48
N VAL A 5 28.12 -7.96 8.49
CA VAL A 5 28.47 -9.40 8.56
C VAL A 5 29.68 -9.61 9.46
N LEU A 6 30.68 -8.73 9.41
CA LEU A 6 31.82 -8.73 10.33
C LEU A 6 31.39 -8.44 11.78
N ALA A 7 30.45 -7.51 12.00
CA ALA A 7 29.91 -7.23 13.34
C ALA A 7 29.10 -8.41 13.91
N CYS A 8 28.38 -9.17 13.08
CA CYS A 8 27.67 -10.38 13.51
C CYS A 8 28.64 -11.56 13.80
N PHE A 9 29.73 -11.68 13.04
CA PHE A 9 30.77 -12.68 13.34
C PHE A 9 31.54 -12.34 14.63
N PHE A 10 31.67 -11.05 14.93
CA PHE A 10 32.32 -10.54 16.16
C PHE A 10 31.42 -10.76 17.40
N LEU A 11 30.10 -10.66 17.28
CA LEU A 11 29.15 -10.94 18.37
C LEU A 11 29.06 -12.44 18.71
N LEU A 12 29.34 -13.34 17.75
CA LEU A 12 29.36 -14.78 17.98
C LEU A 12 30.67 -15.30 18.62
N SER A 13 31.75 -14.52 18.58
CA SER A 13 33.01 -14.87 19.27
C SER A 13 33.06 -14.40 20.73
N LEU A 14 32.04 -13.66 21.19
CA LEU A 14 31.92 -13.13 22.57
C LEU A 14 31.14 -14.07 23.51
N VAL A 15 30.65 -15.21 23.03
CA VAL A 15 29.97 -16.21 23.87
C VAL A 15 30.81 -17.46 23.95
N ALA A 16 31.87 -17.39 24.70
CA ALA A 16 32.45 -18.47 25.49
C ALA A 16 33.78 -18.00 26.12
N ILE A 17 33.70 -17.18 27.15
CA ILE A 17 34.76 -17.26 28.15
C ILE A 17 34.43 -18.50 29.00
N PRO A 18 35.16 -19.60 28.88
CA PRO A 18 35.01 -20.67 29.83
C PRO A 18 35.42 -20.12 31.20
N ALA A 19 34.50 -20.07 32.12
CA ALA A 19 34.76 -19.82 33.52
C ALA A 19 35.59 -21.00 34.05
N TYR A 20 36.87 -21.05 33.78
CA TYR A 20 37.94 -21.93 34.26
C TYR A 20 38.93 -22.15 33.11
N ALA A 21 39.79 -21.17 32.88
CA ALA A 21 41.04 -21.43 32.17
C ALA A 21 42.15 -21.40 33.23
N GLU A 22 42.47 -22.55 33.84
CA GLU A 22 43.73 -22.79 34.56
C GLU A 22 44.92 -22.95 33.58
N ASP A 23 44.74 -22.69 32.29
CA ASP A 23 45.71 -22.95 31.23
C ASP A 23 46.40 -21.64 30.81
N ASP A 24 47.66 -21.50 31.14
CA ASP A 24 48.53 -20.35 30.79
C ASP A 24 48.53 -20.07 29.28
N ASP A 25 48.38 -21.08 28.45
CA ASP A 25 48.40 -20.95 26.99
C ASP A 25 47.12 -20.29 26.47
N ALA A 26 45.97 -20.51 27.07
CA ALA A 26 44.71 -19.84 26.71
C ALA A 26 44.78 -18.33 27.04
N TRP A 27 45.34 -17.97 28.18
CA TRP A 27 45.58 -16.59 28.57
C TRP A 27 46.55 -15.87 27.63
N LYS A 28 47.65 -16.49 27.25
CA LYS A 28 48.63 -15.95 26.30
C LYS A 28 47.98 -15.69 24.93
N LEU A 29 47.18 -16.63 24.44
CA LEU A 29 46.49 -16.49 23.17
C LEU A 29 45.46 -15.33 23.20
N MET A 30 44.70 -15.22 24.29
CA MET A 30 43.72 -14.14 24.48
C MET A 30 44.39 -12.76 24.55
N LEU A 31 45.50 -12.64 25.31
CA LEU A 31 46.27 -11.41 25.39
C LEU A 31 46.89 -11.06 24.04
N GLN A 32 47.48 -12.03 23.33
CA GLN A 32 48.06 -11.80 22.00
C GLN A 32 47.04 -11.25 21.04
N ARG A 33 45.86 -11.85 20.98
CA ARG A 33 44.77 -11.39 20.11
C ARG A 33 44.30 -9.97 20.42
N ASN A 34 44.13 -9.65 21.72
CA ASN A 34 43.75 -8.29 22.13
C ASN A 34 44.89 -7.28 21.92
N TYR A 35 46.17 -7.68 21.99
CA TYR A 35 47.30 -6.85 21.62
C TYR A 35 47.33 -6.54 20.12
N GLU A 36 47.08 -7.52 19.26
CA GLU A 36 47.01 -7.32 17.81
C GLU A 36 45.86 -6.34 17.43
N GLU A 37 44.70 -6.50 18.08
CA GLU A 37 43.58 -5.58 17.90
C GLU A 37 43.91 -4.17 18.40
N LEU A 38 44.49 -4.05 19.58
CA LEU A 38 44.91 -2.77 20.15
C LEU A 38 45.95 -2.08 19.25
N GLN A 39 46.91 -2.83 18.70
CA GLN A 39 47.94 -2.31 17.80
C GLN A 39 47.32 -1.76 16.51
N TYR A 40 46.36 -2.50 15.93
CA TYR A 40 45.60 -2.01 14.76
C TYR A 40 44.84 -0.69 15.06
N GLN A 41 44.23 -0.59 16.25
CA GLN A 41 43.53 0.63 16.68
C GLN A 41 44.51 1.78 16.90
N ILE A 42 45.71 1.50 17.48
CA ILE A 42 46.77 2.49 17.65
C ILE A 42 47.20 3.06 16.29
N ASP A 43 47.49 2.19 15.32
CA ASP A 43 47.94 2.60 13.99
C ASP A 43 46.89 3.46 13.28
N TYR A 44 45.60 3.08 13.41
CA TYR A 44 44.48 3.87 12.87
C TYR A 44 44.40 5.26 13.52
N VAL A 45 44.43 5.33 14.86
CA VAL A 45 44.35 6.60 15.60
C VAL A 45 45.58 7.48 15.33
N ASP A 46 46.76 6.91 15.21
CA ASP A 46 48.00 7.63 14.87
C ASP A 46 47.89 8.17 13.42
N GLY A 47 47.38 7.36 12.48
CA GLY A 47 47.12 7.81 11.10
C GLY A 47 46.09 8.96 11.00
N VAL A 48 45.03 8.91 11.80
CA VAL A 48 44.06 10.00 11.92
C VAL A 48 44.71 11.21 12.58
N SER A 49 45.41 11.02 13.67
CA SER A 49 46.06 12.11 14.43
C SER A 49 47.05 12.91 13.58
N GLN A 50 47.82 12.25 12.69
CA GLN A 50 48.76 12.93 11.79
C GLN A 50 48.08 13.79 10.73
N LYS A 51 46.96 13.33 10.19
CA LYS A 51 46.18 14.04 9.15
C LYS A 51 45.30 15.13 9.71
N LEU A 52 44.88 14.99 10.97
CA LEU A 52 43.84 15.84 11.60
C LEU A 52 44.23 17.36 11.62
N PRO A 53 45.44 17.82 11.93
CA PRO A 53 45.77 19.25 11.96
C PRO A 53 45.60 19.92 10.59
N GLY A 54 46.00 19.22 9.51
CA GLY A 54 45.81 19.70 8.13
C GLY A 54 44.35 19.81 7.76
N MET A 55 43.58 18.76 8.08
CA MET A 55 42.13 18.75 7.86
C MET A 55 41.40 19.84 8.64
N VAL A 56 41.73 20.04 9.92
CA VAL A 56 41.11 21.11 10.74
C VAL A 56 41.42 22.49 10.17
N LYS A 57 42.64 22.74 9.70
CA LYS A 57 43.02 24.04 9.10
C LYS A 57 42.20 24.30 7.83
N GLN A 58 42.11 23.32 6.94
CA GLN A 58 41.34 23.46 5.70
C GLN A 58 39.84 23.63 5.99
N THR A 59 39.27 22.80 6.84
CA THR A 59 37.85 22.88 7.22
C THR A 59 37.51 24.21 7.88
N ARG A 60 38.40 24.77 8.74
CA ARG A 60 38.18 26.13 9.29
C ARG A 60 38.08 27.19 8.19
N GLN A 61 38.96 27.10 7.18
CA GLN A 61 38.91 28.05 6.05
C GLN A 61 37.61 27.90 5.26
N ASP A 62 37.18 26.65 4.97
CA ASP A 62 35.93 26.36 4.26
C ASP A 62 34.71 26.80 5.07
N LEU A 63 34.68 26.53 6.39
CA LEU A 63 33.61 26.98 7.28
C LEU A 63 33.56 28.50 7.42
N ALA A 64 34.70 29.21 7.40
CA ALA A 64 34.73 30.68 7.40
C ALA A 64 34.14 31.26 6.11
N ALA A 65 34.43 30.63 4.96
CA ALA A 65 33.79 30.99 3.67
C ALA A 65 32.29 30.73 3.68
N LEU A 66 31.85 29.60 4.27
CA LEU A 66 30.43 29.28 4.40
C LEU A 66 29.72 30.19 5.38
N ARG A 67 30.38 30.67 6.45
CA ARG A 67 29.85 31.67 7.38
C ARG A 67 29.61 33.00 6.68
N LYS A 68 30.55 33.46 5.85
CA LYS A 68 30.37 34.66 5.04
C LYS A 68 29.12 34.54 4.14
N LYS A 69 28.92 33.39 3.55
CA LYS A 69 27.70 33.10 2.74
C LYS A 69 26.42 33.15 3.58
N LEU A 70 26.46 32.63 4.82
CA LEU A 70 25.31 32.76 5.73
C LEU A 70 24.99 34.23 6.05
N ASP A 71 26.03 35.05 6.31
CA ASP A 71 25.86 36.48 6.57
C ASP A 71 25.27 37.20 5.34
N GLU A 72 25.72 36.88 4.14
CA GLU A 72 25.12 37.36 2.88
C GLU A 72 23.65 37.02 2.74
N LEU A 73 23.27 35.72 3.05
CA LEU A 73 21.87 35.27 3.05
C LEU A 73 21.04 35.99 4.13
N MET A 74 21.64 36.26 5.31
CA MET A 74 20.96 37.06 6.35
C MET A 74 20.66 38.49 5.90
N VAL A 75 21.61 39.14 5.20
CA VAL A 75 21.39 40.46 4.62
C VAL A 75 20.29 40.42 3.55
N LEU A 76 20.36 39.44 2.65
CA LEU A 76 19.32 39.20 1.64
C LEU A 76 17.94 39.01 2.29
N ALA A 77 17.83 38.20 3.33
CA ALA A 77 16.58 37.97 4.05
C ALA A 77 16.00 39.23 4.73
N ARG A 78 16.86 40.20 5.07
CA ARG A 78 16.43 41.52 5.60
C ARG A 78 16.01 42.47 4.50
N VAL A 79 16.73 42.46 3.37
CA VAL A 79 16.49 43.35 2.23
C VAL A 79 15.34 42.83 1.36
N SER A 80 15.17 41.50 1.27
CA SER A 80 14.03 40.86 0.61
C SER A 80 12.75 41.34 1.28
N GLY A 81 12.04 42.19 0.60
CA GLY A 81 10.82 42.81 1.12
C GLY A 81 9.71 41.82 1.41
N THR A 82 8.54 42.05 0.87
CA THR A 82 7.35 41.19 1.02
C THR A 82 7.26 40.11 -0.06
N SER A 83 8.25 39.96 -0.96
CA SER A 83 8.21 38.99 -2.06
C SER A 83 8.41 37.55 -1.54
N PRO A 84 7.41 36.68 -1.61
CA PRO A 84 7.55 35.27 -1.21
C PRO A 84 8.60 34.53 -2.05
N MET A 85 8.82 34.95 -3.29
CA MET A 85 9.80 34.31 -4.19
C MET A 85 11.25 34.61 -3.74
N GLU A 86 11.53 35.80 -3.30
CA GLU A 86 12.85 36.15 -2.77
C GLU A 86 13.14 35.41 -1.45
N LEU A 87 12.15 35.34 -0.55
CA LEU A 87 12.27 34.59 0.69
C LEU A 87 12.50 33.07 0.42
N ARG A 88 11.83 32.50 -0.58
CA ARG A 88 12.07 31.11 -1.04
C ARG A 88 13.48 30.95 -1.59
N ALA A 89 13.98 31.93 -2.35
CA ALA A 89 15.32 31.90 -2.88
C ALA A 89 16.35 31.81 -1.73
N VAL A 90 16.15 32.59 -0.67
CA VAL A 90 16.99 32.53 0.53
C VAL A 90 16.90 31.16 1.23
N LEU A 91 15.68 30.60 1.37
CA LEU A 91 15.52 29.24 1.94
C LEU A 91 16.27 28.18 1.15
N ALA A 92 16.14 28.21 -0.19
CA ALA A 92 16.87 27.26 -1.04
C ALA A 92 18.39 27.41 -0.89
N GLY A 93 18.89 28.64 -0.69
CA GLY A 93 20.28 28.90 -0.40
C GLY A 93 20.74 28.35 0.95
N LEU A 94 19.88 28.42 1.95
CA LEU A 94 20.15 27.85 3.27
C LEU A 94 20.23 26.33 3.21
N ASP A 95 19.36 25.67 2.42
CA ASP A 95 19.39 24.21 2.23
C ASP A 95 20.69 23.76 1.54
N ILE A 96 21.14 24.52 0.51
CA ILE A 96 22.42 24.27 -0.16
C ILE A 96 23.59 24.51 0.79
N LEU A 97 23.54 25.59 1.57
CA LEU A 97 24.56 25.90 2.55
C LEU A 97 24.67 24.81 3.60
N LYS A 98 23.53 24.31 4.10
CA LYS A 98 23.48 23.19 5.03
C LYS A 98 24.13 21.94 4.44
N ALA A 99 23.74 21.55 3.23
CA ALA A 99 24.32 20.40 2.55
C ALA A 99 25.84 20.52 2.35
N ARG A 100 26.35 21.74 2.08
CA ARG A 100 27.79 21.99 1.99
C ARG A 100 28.50 21.92 3.33
N VAL A 101 27.89 22.44 4.39
CA VAL A 101 28.42 22.31 5.76
C VAL A 101 28.50 20.81 6.11
N ASP A 102 27.46 20.04 5.85
CA ASP A 102 27.42 18.59 6.08
C ASP A 102 28.52 17.86 5.27
N ALA A 103 28.73 18.23 4.00
CA ALA A 103 29.74 17.62 3.14
C ALA A 103 31.17 17.91 3.62
N VAL A 104 31.47 19.15 4.04
CA VAL A 104 32.77 19.55 4.56
C VAL A 104 33.06 18.87 5.91
N THR A 105 32.04 18.61 6.71
CA THR A 105 32.19 18.03 8.05
C THR A 105 32.04 16.51 8.10
N GLN A 106 31.57 15.89 7.02
CA GLN A 106 31.40 14.43 6.95
C GLN A 106 32.64 13.62 7.35
N PRO A 107 33.88 13.98 6.92
CA PRO A 107 35.07 13.25 7.34
C PRO A 107 35.31 13.29 8.86
N PHE A 108 35.01 14.44 9.49
CA PHE A 108 35.13 14.62 10.93
C PHE A 108 34.04 13.86 11.70
N SER A 109 32.81 13.89 11.27
CA SER A 109 31.69 13.18 11.88
C SER A 109 31.93 11.67 11.87
N LYS A 110 32.53 11.16 10.78
CA LYS A 110 32.91 9.76 10.69
C LYS A 110 34.05 9.43 11.67
N ALA A 111 35.10 10.26 11.70
CA ALA A 111 36.23 10.07 12.63
C ALA A 111 35.76 10.18 14.09
N ASP A 112 34.85 11.09 14.44
CA ASP A 112 34.30 11.21 15.80
C ASP A 112 33.49 9.97 16.20
N LEU A 113 32.68 9.42 15.29
CA LEU A 113 31.95 8.17 15.54
C LEU A 113 32.88 6.99 15.74
N ASP A 114 33.94 6.87 14.91
CA ASP A 114 34.95 5.82 15.06
C ASP A 114 35.69 5.95 16.40
N MET A 115 36.10 7.16 16.77
CA MET A 115 36.76 7.43 18.05
C MET A 115 35.87 7.12 19.26
N LYS A 116 34.59 7.40 19.18
CA LYS A 116 33.62 7.08 20.22
C LYS A 116 33.46 5.58 20.38
N ASN A 117 33.33 4.85 19.29
CA ASN A 117 33.24 3.38 19.31
C ASN A 117 34.52 2.76 19.91
N PHE A 118 35.69 3.30 19.54
CA PHE A 118 36.95 2.84 20.14
C PHE A 118 37.03 3.16 21.64
N GLN A 119 36.58 4.32 22.07
CA GLN A 119 36.56 4.70 23.48
C GLN A 119 35.64 3.78 24.30
N GLU A 120 34.48 3.44 23.80
CA GLU A 120 33.57 2.49 24.44
C GLU A 120 34.25 1.11 24.56
N ARG A 121 34.85 0.61 23.47
CA ARG A 121 35.54 -0.67 23.44
C ARG A 121 36.76 -0.74 24.40
N LEU A 122 37.59 0.31 24.41
CA LEU A 122 38.71 0.39 25.35
C LEU A 122 38.25 0.40 26.82
N THR A 123 37.10 0.99 27.09
CA THR A 123 36.52 1.04 28.43
C THR A 123 35.97 -0.32 28.85
N GLU A 124 35.36 -1.08 27.92
CA GLU A 124 34.94 -2.46 28.15
C GLU A 124 36.15 -3.37 28.45
N LEU A 125 37.20 -3.33 27.60
CA LEU A 125 38.40 -4.11 27.76
C LEU A 125 39.11 -3.77 29.10
N GLU A 126 39.22 -2.48 29.45
CA GLU A 126 39.81 -2.08 30.75
C GLU A 126 38.99 -2.67 31.91
N GLY A 127 37.65 -2.67 31.81
CA GLY A 127 36.77 -3.24 32.83
C GLY A 127 36.84 -4.77 32.93
N GLU A 128 36.99 -5.46 31.81
CA GLU A 128 37.13 -6.91 31.76
C GLU A 128 38.48 -7.35 32.40
N PHE A 129 39.59 -6.76 31.95
CA PHE A 129 40.92 -7.12 32.43
C PHE A 129 41.18 -6.62 33.85
N ALA A 130 40.61 -5.50 34.28
CA ALA A 130 40.73 -5.03 35.67
C ALA A 130 40.05 -5.95 36.69
N ARG A 131 38.95 -6.59 36.33
CA ARG A 131 38.25 -7.57 37.19
C ARG A 131 39.03 -8.88 37.31
N GLN A 132 39.78 -9.25 36.27
CA GLN A 132 40.49 -10.51 36.17
C GLN A 132 41.95 -10.40 36.61
N SER A 133 42.50 -9.18 36.81
CA SER A 133 43.91 -8.94 37.18
C SER A 133 44.31 -9.43 38.56
N THR A 134 43.35 -9.79 39.42
CA THR A 134 43.59 -10.32 40.78
C THR A 134 43.69 -11.86 40.84
N ASP A 135 43.23 -12.57 39.76
CA ASP A 135 43.07 -14.03 39.79
C ASP A 135 43.79 -14.76 38.63
N GLY A 136 44.86 -14.16 38.07
CA GLY A 136 45.63 -14.78 36.99
C GLY A 136 46.43 -15.99 37.47
N PRO A 137 46.56 -17.05 36.61
CA PRO A 137 47.11 -18.34 37.02
C PRO A 137 48.66 -18.31 37.28
N SER A 138 49.40 -17.31 36.76
CA SER A 138 50.83 -17.18 36.98
C SER A 138 51.30 -15.73 37.15
N THR A 139 52.46 -15.52 37.84
CA THR A 139 53.02 -14.18 38.02
C THR A 139 53.40 -13.52 36.70
N GLU A 140 53.78 -14.31 35.70
CA GLU A 140 54.14 -13.83 34.36
C GLU A 140 52.91 -13.27 33.60
N ILE A 141 51.76 -13.94 33.71
CA ILE A 141 50.50 -13.47 33.12
C ILE A 141 49.98 -12.21 33.81
N ASN A 142 50.05 -12.14 35.13
CA ASN A 142 49.67 -10.96 35.90
C ASN A 142 50.51 -9.73 35.50
N LYS A 143 51.79 -9.89 35.22
CA LYS A 143 52.66 -8.84 34.70
C LYS A 143 52.24 -8.43 33.27
N ALA A 144 51.98 -9.40 32.38
CA ALA A 144 51.53 -9.12 31.01
C ALA A 144 50.18 -8.41 30.96
N VAL A 145 49.23 -8.76 31.84
CA VAL A 145 47.93 -8.05 31.99
C VAL A 145 48.15 -6.63 32.49
N ALA A 146 49.05 -6.41 33.46
CA ALA A 146 49.37 -5.07 33.96
C ALA A 146 49.97 -4.17 32.86
N ASP A 147 50.88 -4.73 32.06
CA ASP A 147 51.49 -4.04 30.91
C ASP A 147 50.44 -3.69 29.85
N PHE A 148 49.53 -4.62 29.53
CA PHE A 148 48.41 -4.39 28.62
C PHE A 148 47.47 -3.30 29.13
N LEU A 149 47.07 -3.31 30.38
CA LEU A 149 46.27 -2.26 31.01
C LEU A 149 46.99 -0.90 30.98
N GLY A 150 48.32 -0.90 31.12
CA GLY A 150 49.16 0.29 30.96
C GLY A 150 49.08 0.89 29.56
N ASP A 151 49.10 0.04 28.53
CA ASP A 151 48.99 0.46 27.13
C ASP A 151 47.57 0.89 26.75
N LEU A 152 46.56 0.23 27.27
CA LEU A 152 45.14 0.67 27.16
C LEU A 152 44.93 2.09 27.70
N ARG A 153 45.53 2.40 28.90
CA ARG A 153 45.44 3.75 29.50
C ARG A 153 46.16 4.79 28.66
N LYS A 154 47.36 4.46 28.13
CA LYS A 154 48.08 5.34 27.21
C LYS A 154 47.27 5.64 25.95
N MET A 155 46.65 4.59 25.40
CA MET A 155 45.78 4.73 24.21
C MET A 155 44.57 5.59 24.52
N LYS A 156 43.88 5.40 25.64
CA LYS A 156 42.77 6.22 26.09
C LYS A 156 43.13 7.70 26.22
N GLY A 157 44.36 7.98 26.72
CA GLY A 157 44.96 9.32 26.78
C GLY A 157 45.20 9.92 25.38
N LYS A 158 45.70 9.12 24.42
CA LYS A 158 45.87 9.56 23.02
C LYS A 158 44.50 9.86 22.37
N LEU A 159 43.55 8.97 22.55
CA LEU A 159 42.17 9.12 22.02
C LEU A 159 41.50 10.40 22.54
N GLY A 160 41.65 10.71 23.84
CA GLY A 160 41.15 11.95 24.44
C GLY A 160 41.73 13.21 23.79
N ARG A 161 43.03 13.20 23.45
CA ARG A 161 43.67 14.32 22.72
C ARG A 161 43.15 14.45 21.30
N VAL A 162 42.98 13.34 20.56
CA VAL A 162 42.44 13.34 19.21
C VAL A 162 40.98 13.86 19.23
N LYS A 163 40.19 13.43 20.20
CA LYS A 163 38.83 13.87 20.41
C LYS A 163 38.73 15.39 20.66
N THR A 164 39.61 15.91 21.52
CA THR A 164 39.65 17.38 21.77
C THR A 164 39.91 18.17 20.49
N VAL A 165 40.80 17.69 19.63
CA VAL A 165 41.09 18.34 18.33
C VAL A 165 39.89 18.19 17.35
N LEU A 166 39.22 17.04 17.33
CA LEU A 166 37.97 16.84 16.55
C LEU A 166 36.86 17.79 17.02
N ASP A 167 36.66 17.89 18.34
CA ASP A 167 35.65 18.78 18.92
C ASP A 167 35.93 20.27 18.55
N GLN A 168 37.21 20.69 18.59
CA GLN A 168 37.62 22.01 18.15
C GLN A 168 37.35 22.25 16.65
N GLY A 169 37.40 21.23 15.83
CA GLY A 169 37.04 21.28 14.41
C GLY A 169 35.53 21.33 14.17
N LEU A 170 34.76 20.63 15.02
CA LEU A 170 33.31 20.51 14.89
C LEU A 170 32.52 21.65 15.54
N ASN A 171 33.03 22.31 16.58
CA ASN A 171 32.35 23.39 17.29
C ASN A 171 31.85 24.53 16.36
N PRO A 172 32.65 25.05 15.39
CA PRO A 172 32.17 26.07 14.46
C PRO A 172 31.04 25.61 13.57
N THR A 173 30.94 24.31 13.33
CA THR A 173 29.87 23.67 12.53
C THR A 173 28.53 23.76 13.25
N ASN A 174 28.51 23.47 14.55
CA ASN A 174 27.30 23.54 15.37
C ASN A 174 26.72 24.94 15.40
N ASP A 175 27.57 25.99 15.44
CA ASP A 175 27.15 27.37 15.40
C ASP A 175 26.55 27.74 14.03
N LEU A 176 27.15 27.25 12.93
CA LEU A 176 26.62 27.42 11.59
C LEU A 176 25.27 26.72 11.43
N HIS A 177 25.14 25.46 11.87
CA HIS A 177 23.87 24.75 11.82
C HIS A 177 22.78 25.43 12.63
N LYS A 178 23.09 25.93 13.84
CA LYS A 178 22.16 26.74 14.64
C LYS A 178 21.75 28.01 13.93
N GLY A 179 22.72 28.74 13.32
CA GLY A 179 22.46 29.95 12.55
C GLY A 179 21.57 29.67 11.34
N ILE A 180 21.89 28.66 10.55
CA ILE A 180 21.09 28.20 9.40
C ILE A 180 19.68 27.81 9.85
N GLY A 181 19.54 26.99 10.90
CA GLY A 181 18.26 26.54 11.43
C GLY A 181 17.39 27.70 11.91
N LYS A 182 17.96 28.64 12.68
CA LYS A 182 17.24 29.82 13.17
C LYS A 182 16.76 30.72 12.03
N LEU A 183 17.62 30.97 11.05
CA LEU A 183 17.24 31.80 9.88
C LEU A 183 16.18 31.09 9.03
N SER A 184 16.32 29.80 8.78
CA SER A 184 15.35 28.98 8.05
C SER A 184 13.98 28.99 8.73
N GLN A 185 13.93 28.79 10.05
CA GLN A 185 12.69 28.89 10.81
C GLN A 185 12.07 30.28 10.72
N THR A 186 12.86 31.35 10.93
CA THR A 186 12.37 32.72 10.86
C THR A 186 11.77 33.05 9.48
N ILE A 187 12.40 32.58 8.40
CA ILE A 187 11.89 32.79 7.04
C ILE A 187 10.63 31.97 6.80
N THR A 188 10.62 30.73 7.25
CA THR A 188 9.45 29.83 7.10
C THR A 188 8.21 30.43 7.79
N GLU A 189 8.38 31.00 8.97
CA GLU A 189 7.29 31.68 9.69
C GLU A 189 6.86 33.02 9.02
N ARG A 190 7.76 33.69 8.32
CA ARG A 190 7.45 34.91 7.59
C ARG A 190 6.75 34.68 6.26
N ILE A 191 6.99 33.57 5.58
CA ILE A 191 6.46 33.30 4.24
C ILE A 191 4.93 33.40 4.16
N PRO A 192 4.13 32.82 5.07
CA PRO A 192 2.67 32.95 4.99
C PRO A 192 2.16 34.38 5.08
N ARG A 193 2.81 35.20 5.91
CA ARG A 193 2.48 36.65 6.01
C ARG A 193 2.92 37.39 4.76
N ALA A 194 4.16 37.18 4.30
CA ALA A 194 4.66 37.77 3.07
C ALA A 194 3.81 37.36 1.86
N TRP A 195 3.31 36.13 1.83
CA TRP A 195 2.39 35.65 0.78
C TRP A 195 1.07 36.42 0.81
N LYS A 196 0.47 36.57 2.01
CA LYS A 196 -0.75 37.35 2.20
C LYS A 196 -0.55 38.79 1.74
N ASP A 197 0.55 39.42 2.18
CA ASP A 197 0.84 40.81 1.86
C ASP A 197 1.14 40.99 0.36
N TYR A 198 1.79 40.05 -0.28
CA TYR A 198 2.16 40.12 -1.70
C TYR A 198 0.98 39.90 -2.64
N TYR A 199 0.11 38.91 -2.34
CA TYR A 199 -0.98 38.52 -3.24
C TYR A 199 -2.34 39.09 -2.85
N LEU A 200 -2.64 39.24 -1.55
CA LEU A 200 -3.97 39.64 -1.07
C LEU A 200 -4.08 41.09 -0.66
N THR A 201 -2.97 41.81 -0.48
CA THR A 201 -3.03 43.26 -0.25
C THR A 201 -2.91 43.99 -1.58
N PRO A 202 -3.77 44.96 -1.85
CA PRO A 202 -3.67 45.74 -3.07
C PRO A 202 -2.41 46.61 -3.02
N GLY A 203 -1.62 46.53 -4.09
CA GLY A 203 -0.53 47.49 -4.32
C GLY A 203 -1.07 48.89 -4.71
N LYS A 204 -0.18 49.81 -5.07
CA LYS A 204 -0.61 51.09 -5.60
C LYS A 204 -1.36 50.87 -6.92
N GLY A 205 -2.62 51.26 -6.99
CA GLY A 205 -3.44 51.07 -8.20
C GLY A 205 -2.80 51.73 -9.43
N PHE A 206 -2.97 51.12 -10.60
CA PHE A 206 -2.42 51.61 -11.88
C PHE A 206 -2.74 53.07 -12.21
N LEU A 207 -3.87 53.58 -11.71
CA LEU A 207 -4.30 54.98 -11.91
C LEU A 207 -3.59 55.98 -11.01
N SER A 208 -2.72 55.55 -10.08
CA SER A 208 -2.00 56.45 -9.16
C SER A 208 -0.77 57.07 -9.84
N VAL A 209 -0.68 58.37 -9.86
CA VAL A 209 0.48 59.12 -10.39
C VAL A 209 1.79 58.73 -9.68
N ALA A 210 1.71 58.39 -8.41
CA ALA A 210 2.87 57.99 -7.61
C ALA A 210 3.58 56.74 -8.15
N ILE A 211 2.83 55.80 -8.70
CA ILE A 211 3.38 54.53 -9.25
C ILE A 211 4.19 54.81 -10.54
N TRP A 212 3.76 55.78 -11.34
CA TRP A 212 4.46 56.16 -12.58
C TRP A 212 5.75 56.93 -12.32
N LYS A 213 5.79 57.77 -11.28
CA LYS A 213 7.03 58.44 -10.82
C LYS A 213 8.05 57.41 -10.31
N GLU A 214 7.62 56.46 -9.53
CA GLU A 214 8.48 55.38 -9.06
C GLU A 214 8.99 54.48 -10.22
N ALA A 215 8.14 54.19 -11.20
CA ALA A 215 8.51 53.47 -12.40
C ALA A 215 9.57 54.23 -13.23
N ALA A 216 9.44 55.50 -13.39
CA ALA A 216 10.42 56.31 -14.10
C ALA A 216 11.79 56.29 -13.39
N GLN A 217 11.80 56.38 -12.06
CA GLN A 217 13.03 56.29 -11.27
C GLN A 217 13.67 54.91 -11.36
N ARG A 218 12.89 53.82 -11.27
CA ARG A 218 13.44 52.45 -11.39
C ARG A 218 13.92 52.13 -12.81
N LEU A 219 13.34 52.73 -13.86
CA LEU A 219 13.82 52.59 -15.22
C LEU A 219 15.21 53.20 -15.42
N THR A 220 15.54 54.28 -14.74
CA THR A 220 16.89 54.87 -14.77
C THR A 220 17.92 53.98 -14.05
N ASP A 221 17.49 53.21 -13.04
CA ASP A 221 18.34 52.28 -12.30
C ASP A 221 18.42 50.88 -12.91
N LEU A 222 17.63 50.58 -13.94
CA LEU A 222 17.55 49.29 -14.60
C LEU A 222 18.92 48.75 -15.06
N PRO A 223 19.82 49.53 -15.68
CA PRO A 223 21.14 49.05 -16.06
C PRO A 223 21.99 48.61 -14.86
N ARG A 224 21.88 49.31 -13.73
CA ARG A 224 22.58 48.98 -12.49
C ARG A 224 21.99 47.68 -11.86
N LEU A 225 20.69 47.52 -11.90
CA LEU A 225 20.01 46.29 -11.42
C LEU A 225 20.42 45.12 -12.30
N ILE A 226 20.41 45.25 -13.61
CA ILE A 226 20.86 44.20 -14.53
C ILE A 226 22.33 43.84 -14.29
N ALA A 227 23.21 44.84 -14.13
CA ALA A 227 24.62 44.62 -13.82
C ALA A 227 24.81 43.91 -12.47
N MET A 228 24.02 44.24 -11.45
CA MET A 228 24.06 43.56 -10.14
C MET A 228 23.59 42.11 -10.26
N TYR A 229 22.56 41.84 -11.02
CA TYR A 229 22.12 40.44 -11.28
C TYR A 229 23.14 39.67 -12.09
N THR A 230 23.80 40.26 -13.11
CA THR A 230 24.84 39.57 -13.90
C THR A 230 26.11 39.30 -13.10
N THR A 231 26.53 40.20 -12.19
CA THR A 231 27.69 39.92 -11.30
C THR A 231 27.43 38.82 -10.28
N LEU A 232 26.17 38.59 -9.90
CA LEU A 232 25.77 37.45 -9.08
C LEU A 232 25.90 36.14 -9.87
N PHE A 233 25.83 36.15 -11.21
CA PHE A 233 26.04 35.00 -12.07
C PHE A 233 27.52 34.59 -12.19
N ASP A 234 28.47 35.50 -12.08
CA ASP A 234 29.91 35.22 -12.27
C ASP A 234 30.59 34.58 -11.04
N ALA A 235 29.93 34.58 -9.91
CA ALA A 235 30.52 34.11 -8.65
C ALA A 235 30.41 32.56 -8.41
N GLY A 236 30.01 31.76 -9.40
CA GLY A 236 29.84 30.30 -9.30
C GLY A 236 30.97 29.51 -9.97
N GLU A 237 31.41 28.43 -9.33
CA GLU A 237 32.42 27.48 -9.84
C GLU A 237 32.06 26.77 -11.17
N SER A 238 30.84 26.97 -11.68
CA SER A 238 30.43 26.45 -12.99
C SER A 238 30.43 27.59 -14.01
N SER A 239 31.39 27.59 -14.93
CA SER A 239 31.38 28.50 -16.07
C SER A 239 30.03 28.38 -16.81
N LEU A 240 29.48 29.52 -17.29
CA LEU A 240 28.28 29.54 -18.17
C LEU A 240 28.39 28.52 -19.30
N GLY A 241 29.59 28.30 -19.83
CA GLY A 241 29.88 27.25 -20.84
C GLY A 241 29.65 25.83 -20.33
N GLY A 242 29.97 25.53 -19.07
CA GLY A 242 29.74 24.22 -18.47
C GLY A 242 28.25 23.93 -18.23
N VAL A 243 27.48 24.94 -17.82
CA VAL A 243 26.01 24.83 -17.69
C VAL A 243 25.36 24.65 -19.05
N ALA A 244 25.76 25.45 -20.05
CA ALA A 244 25.27 25.32 -21.42
C ALA A 244 25.63 23.97 -22.05
N ALA A 245 26.83 23.44 -21.82
CA ALA A 245 27.24 22.12 -22.32
C ALA A 245 26.39 20.98 -21.69
N ARG A 246 26.10 21.05 -20.38
CA ARG A 246 25.21 20.09 -19.70
C ARG A 246 23.78 20.16 -20.20
N LEU A 247 23.25 21.36 -20.41
CA LEU A 247 21.92 21.60 -20.98
C LEU A 247 21.81 21.00 -22.38
N LEU A 248 22.79 21.29 -23.24
CA LEU A 248 22.80 20.79 -24.61
C LEU A 248 23.02 19.26 -24.63
N GLY A 249 23.91 18.73 -23.80
CA GLY A 249 24.18 17.31 -23.73
C GLY A 249 22.95 16.49 -23.29
N LEU A 250 22.26 16.96 -22.24
CA LEU A 250 21.05 16.28 -21.76
C LEU A 250 19.87 16.45 -22.75
N ALA A 251 19.71 17.62 -23.34
CA ALA A 251 18.69 17.87 -24.35
C ALA A 251 18.92 16.97 -25.60
N ALA A 252 20.17 16.82 -26.05
CA ALA A 252 20.55 15.92 -27.14
C ALA A 252 20.28 14.44 -26.79
N LEU A 253 20.62 14.00 -25.56
CA LEU A 253 20.34 12.65 -25.07
C LEU A 253 18.84 12.35 -25.04
N LEU A 254 18.04 13.27 -24.51
CA LEU A 254 16.59 13.13 -24.44
C LEU A 254 15.94 13.15 -25.83
N ALA A 255 16.43 13.99 -26.74
CA ALA A 255 15.98 14.01 -28.13
C ALA A 255 16.32 12.71 -28.87
N LEU A 256 17.50 12.14 -28.60
CA LEU A 256 17.94 10.86 -29.19
C LEU A 256 17.06 9.70 -28.67
N MET A 257 16.83 9.63 -27.33
CA MET A 257 15.98 8.61 -26.73
C MET A 257 14.53 8.73 -27.21
N ALA A 258 14.01 9.95 -27.30
CA ALA A 258 12.68 10.22 -27.84
C ALA A 258 12.59 9.83 -29.32
N GLY A 259 13.59 10.15 -30.11
CA GLY A 259 13.66 9.79 -31.54
C GLY A 259 13.65 8.28 -31.78
N ILE A 260 14.39 7.51 -30.96
CA ILE A 260 14.43 6.04 -31.05
C ILE A 260 13.08 5.44 -30.63
N GLY A 261 12.50 5.94 -29.54
CA GLY A 261 11.18 5.50 -29.03
C GLY A 261 10.07 5.80 -30.04
N LEU A 262 10.06 7.00 -30.61
CA LEU A 262 9.06 7.45 -31.56
C LEU A 262 9.14 6.72 -32.92
N LYS A 263 10.32 6.38 -33.41
CA LYS A 263 10.48 5.54 -34.62
C LYS A 263 9.87 4.14 -34.42
N ARG A 264 9.99 3.56 -33.23
CA ARG A 264 9.32 2.29 -32.89
C ARG A 264 7.80 2.43 -32.87
N VAL A 265 7.29 3.56 -32.42
CA VAL A 265 5.85 3.85 -32.42
C VAL A 265 5.34 4.09 -33.82
N GLU A 266 6.10 4.81 -34.68
CA GLU A 266 5.78 5.05 -36.10
C GLU A 266 5.69 3.74 -36.87
N ALA A 267 6.65 2.81 -36.64
CA ALA A 267 6.64 1.49 -37.25
C ALA A 267 5.41 0.64 -36.83
N ARG A 268 4.83 0.91 -35.69
CA ARG A 268 3.70 0.14 -35.15
C ARG A 268 2.32 0.75 -35.42
N TYR A 269 2.28 2.03 -35.80
CA TYR A 269 1.03 2.78 -36.04
C TYR A 269 1.14 3.56 -37.36
N PRO A 270 0.73 3.00 -38.49
CA PRO A 270 0.73 3.67 -39.79
C PRO A 270 -0.23 4.90 -39.74
N GLY A 271 0.27 6.06 -40.10
CA GLY A 271 -0.44 7.36 -39.98
C GLY A 271 0.10 8.30 -38.90
N PHE A 272 1.00 7.85 -38.07
CA PHE A 272 1.70 8.62 -37.07
C PHE A 272 2.86 9.43 -37.67
N LYS A 273 2.83 10.76 -37.55
CA LYS A 273 3.94 11.61 -37.95
C LYS A 273 4.82 11.94 -36.74
N VAL A 274 6.03 11.40 -36.67
CA VAL A 274 7.02 11.58 -35.60
C VAL A 274 7.35 13.04 -35.30
N THR A 275 7.25 13.90 -36.32
CA THR A 275 7.60 15.32 -36.20
C THR A 275 6.74 16.11 -35.23
N GLN A 276 5.50 15.70 -34.97
CA GLN A 276 4.57 16.44 -34.11
C GLN A 276 4.89 16.33 -32.59
N PRO A 277 5.16 15.16 -32.02
CA PRO A 277 5.54 15.05 -30.60
C PRO A 277 7.02 15.41 -30.34
N LEU A 278 7.89 15.34 -31.33
CA LEU A 278 9.32 15.64 -31.18
C LEU A 278 9.56 17.05 -30.64
N GLY A 279 8.88 18.06 -31.17
CA GLY A 279 8.99 19.44 -30.66
C GLY A 279 8.56 19.56 -29.21
N SER A 280 7.49 18.88 -28.82
CA SER A 280 6.98 18.92 -27.44
C SER A 280 7.89 18.18 -26.46
N LEU A 281 8.47 17.04 -26.88
CA LEU A 281 9.46 16.29 -26.10
C LEU A 281 10.77 17.06 -25.97
N ALA A 282 11.18 17.82 -27.02
CA ALA A 282 12.33 18.72 -26.95
C ALA A 282 12.12 19.82 -25.92
N TRP A 283 10.93 20.45 -25.86
CA TRP A 283 10.59 21.43 -24.82
C TRP A 283 10.62 20.84 -23.40
N MET A 284 10.08 19.61 -23.21
CA MET A 284 10.20 18.89 -21.93
C MET A 284 11.66 18.61 -21.58
N GLY A 285 12.43 18.12 -22.55
CA GLY A 285 13.85 17.84 -22.37
C GLY A 285 14.63 19.06 -21.94
N LEU A 286 14.41 20.20 -22.60
CA LEU A 286 15.00 21.49 -22.21
C LEU A 286 14.59 21.92 -20.81
N GLY A 287 13.32 21.78 -20.43
CA GLY A 287 12.84 22.12 -19.10
C GLY A 287 13.48 21.25 -18.00
N VAL A 288 13.53 19.94 -18.19
CA VAL A 288 14.20 19.01 -17.27
C VAL A 288 15.70 19.29 -17.19
N SER A 289 16.34 19.56 -18.35
CA SER A 289 17.76 19.91 -18.40
C SER A 289 18.05 21.21 -17.63
N THR A 290 17.17 22.21 -17.75
CA THR A 290 17.29 23.47 -17.02
C THR A 290 17.21 23.23 -15.52
N LEU A 291 16.24 22.45 -15.04
CA LEU A 291 16.13 22.09 -13.64
C LEU A 291 17.35 21.32 -13.13
N TRP A 292 17.86 20.38 -13.91
CA TRP A 292 19.01 19.57 -13.52
C TRP A 292 20.31 20.38 -13.49
N ALA A 293 20.54 21.20 -14.52
CA ALA A 293 21.73 22.06 -14.62
C ALA A 293 21.80 23.10 -13.48
N THR A 294 20.62 23.58 -13.03
CA THR A 294 20.53 24.56 -11.93
C THR A 294 20.54 23.91 -10.55
N GLY A 295 20.26 22.61 -10.46
CA GLY A 295 20.31 21.84 -9.20
C GLY A 295 21.71 21.76 -8.58
N GLY A 296 22.79 21.89 -9.39
CA GLY A 296 24.17 21.91 -8.93
C GLY A 296 24.77 23.30 -8.76
N ALA A 297 24.10 24.38 -9.23
CA ALA A 297 24.63 25.73 -9.14
C ALA A 297 24.31 26.36 -7.78
N ALA A 298 25.33 26.88 -7.12
CA ALA A 298 25.29 27.41 -5.75
C ALA A 298 24.56 28.75 -5.59
N PHE A 299 23.76 29.18 -6.55
CA PHE A 299 23.16 30.53 -6.53
C PHE A 299 21.64 30.53 -6.43
N VAL A 300 21.18 31.14 -5.38
CA VAL A 300 19.81 31.24 -4.92
C VAL A 300 18.92 32.06 -5.84
N LEU A 301 19.41 33.19 -6.35
CA LEU A 301 18.66 34.08 -7.25
C LEU A 301 18.52 33.50 -8.64
N VAL A 302 19.60 32.90 -9.18
CA VAL A 302 19.62 32.19 -10.47
C VAL A 302 18.65 31.03 -10.46
N ARG A 303 18.48 30.36 -9.33
CA ARG A 303 17.58 29.22 -9.20
C ARG A 303 16.10 29.61 -9.27
N ALA A 304 15.71 30.78 -8.80
CA ALA A 304 14.33 31.24 -8.92
C ALA A 304 13.96 31.61 -10.36
N GLU A 305 14.85 32.30 -11.09
CA GLU A 305 14.63 32.68 -12.49
C GLU A 305 14.73 31.50 -13.44
N THR A 306 15.70 30.61 -13.23
CA THR A 306 15.84 29.41 -14.02
C THR A 306 14.73 28.41 -13.74
N SER A 307 14.18 28.37 -12.53
CA SER A 307 12.98 27.60 -12.20
C SER A 307 11.78 28.12 -13.00
N ALA A 308 11.59 29.43 -13.11
CA ALA A 308 10.51 30.01 -13.91
C ALA A 308 10.66 29.67 -15.42
N VAL A 309 11.88 29.75 -15.96
CA VAL A 309 12.16 29.32 -17.35
C VAL A 309 11.88 27.81 -17.51
N ALA A 310 12.34 26.98 -16.58
CA ALA A 310 12.08 25.54 -16.60
C ALA A 310 10.58 25.22 -16.53
N GLU A 311 9.82 25.94 -15.70
CA GLU A 311 8.35 25.79 -15.61
C GLU A 311 7.68 26.12 -16.96
N ILE A 312 8.08 27.21 -17.61
CA ILE A 312 7.56 27.57 -18.94
C ILE A 312 7.83 26.45 -19.97
N LEU A 313 9.07 25.95 -20.00
CA LEU A 313 9.50 24.91 -20.93
C LEU A 313 8.78 23.60 -20.67
N LEU A 314 8.71 23.18 -19.40
CA LEU A 314 8.01 21.96 -19.01
C LEU A 314 6.52 22.04 -19.30
N ALA A 315 5.86 23.14 -18.93
CA ALA A 315 4.45 23.34 -19.17
C ALA A 315 4.14 23.28 -20.69
N ARG A 316 4.99 23.88 -21.54
CA ARG A 316 4.86 23.80 -22.99
C ARG A 316 5.01 22.38 -23.51
N GLY A 317 5.99 21.65 -22.99
CA GLY A 317 6.23 20.27 -23.37
C GLY A 317 5.11 19.34 -22.97
N VAL A 318 4.66 19.41 -21.70
CA VAL A 318 3.54 18.60 -21.18
C VAL A 318 2.24 18.90 -21.93
N LEU A 319 1.98 20.18 -22.21
CA LEU A 319 0.83 20.59 -23.01
C LEU A 319 0.83 19.94 -24.40
N GLY A 320 1.97 19.92 -25.07
CA GLY A 320 2.09 19.34 -26.40
C GLY A 320 2.00 17.82 -26.41
N VAL A 321 2.68 17.14 -25.48
CA VAL A 321 2.65 15.68 -25.36
C VAL A 321 1.23 15.20 -24.98
N SER A 322 0.62 15.82 -23.98
CA SER A 322 -0.74 15.45 -23.56
C SER A 322 -1.77 15.66 -24.65
N TRP A 323 -1.66 16.74 -25.41
CA TRP A 323 -2.49 17.00 -26.58
C TRP A 323 -2.31 15.94 -27.67
N PHE A 324 -1.05 15.62 -28.00
CA PHE A 324 -0.72 14.60 -28.97
C PHE A 324 -1.31 13.23 -28.58
N LEU A 325 -1.14 12.81 -27.32
CA LEU A 325 -1.70 11.57 -26.79
C LEU A 325 -3.23 11.55 -26.89
N ARG A 326 -3.88 12.66 -26.57
CA ARG A 326 -5.35 12.77 -26.71
C ARG A 326 -5.81 12.71 -28.16
N ARG A 327 -5.09 13.35 -29.08
CA ARG A 327 -5.39 13.29 -30.51
C ARG A 327 -5.27 11.86 -31.05
N MET A 328 -4.26 11.12 -30.61
CA MET A 328 -4.15 9.69 -30.91
C MET A 328 -5.32 8.88 -30.36
N GLN A 329 -5.91 9.30 -29.24
CA GLN A 329 -7.02 8.60 -28.60
C GLN A 329 -8.37 8.88 -29.27
N ALA A 330 -8.59 10.09 -29.71
CA ALA A 330 -9.84 10.55 -30.29
C ALA A 330 -9.92 10.40 -31.82
N GLY A 331 -8.82 10.07 -32.49
CA GLY A 331 -8.77 9.93 -33.95
C GLY A 331 -9.20 11.22 -34.66
N GLU A 332 -10.05 11.10 -35.67
CA GLU A 332 -10.56 12.23 -36.44
C GLU A 332 -11.56 13.12 -35.68
N ALA A 333 -12.16 12.61 -34.60
CA ALA A 333 -13.05 13.39 -33.73
C ALA A 333 -12.32 14.43 -32.85
N ALA A 334 -10.98 14.45 -32.84
CA ALA A 334 -10.22 15.44 -32.10
C ALA A 334 -10.23 16.80 -32.81
N PRO A 335 -10.39 17.92 -32.07
CA PRO A 335 -10.24 19.24 -32.69
C PRO A 335 -8.84 19.41 -33.32
N ALA A 336 -8.77 20.08 -34.47
CA ALA A 336 -7.53 20.26 -35.22
C ALA A 336 -6.45 21.03 -34.43
N THR A 337 -6.87 21.93 -33.54
CA THR A 337 -6.00 22.77 -32.72
C THR A 337 -6.18 22.49 -31.23
N ASN A 338 -5.08 22.59 -30.47
CA ASN A 338 -5.13 22.44 -29.02
C ASN A 338 -5.89 23.62 -28.38
N PRO A 339 -7.03 23.39 -27.69
CA PRO A 339 -7.84 24.46 -27.11
C PRO A 339 -7.10 25.22 -26.00
N VAL A 340 -6.12 24.61 -25.35
CA VAL A 340 -5.31 25.20 -24.26
C VAL A 340 -4.10 25.98 -24.79
N ALA A 341 -3.74 25.81 -26.07
CA ALA A 341 -2.54 26.46 -26.62
C ALA A 341 -2.55 28.00 -26.56
N SER A 342 -3.73 28.62 -26.68
CA SER A 342 -3.86 30.07 -26.57
C SER A 342 -3.64 30.57 -25.13
N ALA A 343 -3.99 29.77 -24.13
CA ALA A 343 -3.77 30.12 -22.72
C ALA A 343 -2.28 30.07 -22.33
N TRP A 344 -1.44 29.36 -23.10
CA TRP A 344 0.00 29.29 -22.85
C TRP A 344 0.69 30.67 -22.99
N TRP A 345 0.27 31.50 -23.91
CA TRP A 345 0.83 32.85 -24.05
C TRP A 345 0.53 33.73 -22.85
N MET A 346 -0.66 33.61 -22.28
CA MET A 346 -1.03 34.34 -21.06
C MET A 346 -0.24 33.83 -19.85
N PHE A 347 -0.03 32.52 -19.76
CA PHE A 347 0.84 31.93 -18.76
C PHE A 347 2.28 32.38 -18.88
N PHE A 348 2.84 32.36 -20.11
CA PHE A 348 4.19 32.82 -20.40
C PHE A 348 4.36 34.30 -19.97
N LEU A 349 3.43 35.17 -20.36
CA LEU A 349 3.47 36.57 -20.01
C LEU A 349 3.29 36.76 -18.49
N ALA A 350 2.40 35.98 -17.85
CA ALA A 350 2.21 36.09 -16.41
C ALA A 350 3.48 35.71 -15.63
N VAL A 351 4.18 34.64 -16.03
CA VAL A 351 5.46 34.24 -15.42
C VAL A 351 6.54 35.26 -15.67
N LEU A 352 6.60 35.79 -16.89
CA LEU A 352 7.57 36.87 -17.24
C LEU A 352 7.35 38.15 -16.41
N LEU A 353 6.10 38.53 -16.21
CA LEU A 353 5.75 39.71 -15.42
C LEU A 353 5.95 39.54 -13.91
N GLN A 354 6.10 38.32 -13.41
CA GLN A 354 6.48 38.05 -12.01
C GLN A 354 7.97 38.28 -11.73
N MET A 355 8.80 38.55 -12.76
CA MET A 355 10.21 38.83 -12.57
C MET A 355 10.41 40.11 -11.71
N PRO A 356 11.29 40.08 -10.68
CA PRO A 356 11.40 41.17 -9.69
C PRO A 356 11.99 42.47 -10.22
N TRP A 357 12.64 42.41 -11.38
CA TRP A 357 13.29 43.59 -11.98
C TRP A 357 12.32 44.53 -12.75
N LEU A 358 11.07 44.11 -13.01
CA LEU A 358 10.07 44.92 -13.69
C LEU A 358 9.38 45.87 -12.71
N PRO A 359 9.32 47.21 -12.99
CA PRO A 359 8.55 48.15 -12.20
C PRO A 359 7.06 47.80 -12.11
N GLU A 360 6.46 47.94 -10.93
CA GLU A 360 5.05 47.58 -10.70
C GLU A 360 4.06 48.28 -11.64
N ALA A 361 4.30 49.53 -12.00
CA ALA A 361 3.46 50.27 -12.93
C ALA A 361 3.45 49.65 -14.34
N LEU A 362 4.63 49.29 -14.86
CA LEU A 362 4.74 48.67 -16.17
C LEU A 362 4.12 47.29 -16.15
N ARG A 363 4.39 46.53 -15.09
CA ARG A 363 3.83 45.20 -14.88
C ARG A 363 2.31 45.23 -14.87
N GLY A 364 1.70 46.16 -14.10
CA GLY A 364 0.26 46.30 -14.01
C GLY A 364 -0.37 46.75 -15.34
N GLY A 365 0.23 47.75 -16.00
CA GLY A 365 -0.28 48.25 -17.28
C GLY A 365 -0.26 47.25 -18.41
N VAL A 366 0.88 46.57 -18.62
CA VAL A 366 1.01 45.52 -19.62
C VAL A 366 0.04 44.38 -19.34
N TRP A 367 -0.11 44.01 -18.05
CA TRP A 367 -0.97 42.89 -17.64
C TRP A 367 -2.45 43.16 -17.89
N VAL A 368 -2.94 44.35 -17.52
CA VAL A 368 -4.36 44.73 -17.76
C VAL A 368 -4.69 44.75 -19.25
N LEU A 369 -3.79 45.31 -20.06
CA LEU A 369 -3.98 45.31 -21.52
C LEU A 369 -3.98 43.88 -22.09
N ALA A 370 -3.08 43.02 -21.60
CA ALA A 370 -3.01 41.61 -22.01
C ALA A 370 -4.28 40.85 -21.64
N LEU A 371 -4.77 40.99 -20.41
CA LEU A 371 -6.02 40.36 -19.95
C LEU A 371 -7.21 40.76 -20.82
N PHE A 372 -7.34 42.07 -21.11
CA PHE A 372 -8.42 42.58 -21.94
C PHE A 372 -8.34 42.02 -23.38
N ALA A 373 -7.15 42.14 -24.01
CA ALA A 373 -6.93 41.66 -25.38
C ALA A 373 -7.15 40.14 -25.49
N ALA A 374 -6.64 39.37 -24.55
CA ALA A 374 -6.83 37.91 -24.54
C ALA A 374 -8.29 37.52 -24.34
N GLY A 375 -8.99 38.16 -23.40
CA GLY A 375 -10.42 37.93 -23.17
C GLY A 375 -11.26 38.25 -24.42
N TRP A 376 -10.96 39.36 -25.06
CA TRP A 376 -11.65 39.76 -26.32
C TRP A 376 -11.37 38.76 -27.46
N MET A 377 -10.11 38.38 -27.65
CA MET A 377 -9.75 37.40 -28.69
C MET A 377 -10.41 36.02 -28.44
N MET A 378 -10.46 35.54 -27.19
CA MET A 378 -11.08 34.28 -26.89
C MET A 378 -12.60 34.29 -27.09
N ARG A 379 -13.29 35.38 -26.70
CA ARG A 379 -14.73 35.54 -26.99
C ARG A 379 -15.01 35.56 -28.50
N ARG A 380 -14.19 36.28 -29.27
CA ARG A 380 -14.34 36.31 -30.72
C ARG A 380 -14.15 34.96 -31.37
N ARG A 381 -13.16 34.15 -30.90
CA ARG A 381 -12.97 32.78 -31.38
C ARG A 381 -14.14 31.86 -31.00
N ALA A 382 -14.66 31.98 -29.80
CA ALA A 382 -15.81 31.20 -29.35
C ALA A 382 -17.07 31.52 -30.18
N ALA A 383 -17.30 32.78 -30.53
CA ALA A 383 -18.43 33.21 -31.38
C ALA A 383 -18.29 32.64 -32.81
N VAL A 384 -17.09 32.69 -33.42
CA VAL A 384 -16.82 32.12 -34.73
C VAL A 384 -16.95 30.59 -34.72
N GLY A 385 -16.47 29.93 -33.65
CA GLY A 385 -16.62 28.48 -33.51
C GLY A 385 -18.07 28.01 -33.37
N ALA A 386 -18.89 28.78 -32.64
CA ALA A 386 -20.33 28.49 -32.49
C ALA A 386 -21.09 28.61 -33.82
N SER A 387 -20.73 29.57 -34.67
CA SER A 387 -21.33 29.72 -35.99
C SER A 387 -20.92 28.62 -36.99
N ALA A 388 -19.70 28.09 -36.86
CA ALA A 388 -19.23 26.98 -37.70
C ALA A 388 -19.81 25.60 -37.28
N SER A 389 -20.16 25.42 -36.01
CA SER A 389 -20.78 24.18 -35.50
C SER A 389 -22.27 24.08 -35.74
N ALA A 390 -22.91 25.14 -36.22
CA ALA A 390 -24.37 25.17 -36.52
C ALA A 390 -24.71 24.60 -37.91
N ALA A 391 -23.78 24.16 -38.72
CA ALA A 391 -24.07 23.47 -39.98
C ALA A 391 -24.39 21.99 -39.67
N PRO A 392 -25.54 21.44 -40.09
CA PRO A 392 -25.93 20.06 -39.83
C PRO A 392 -25.10 19.11 -40.70
N GLU A 393 -24.13 18.39 -40.13
CA GLU A 393 -23.60 17.16 -40.72
C GLU A 393 -24.62 16.02 -40.50
N ALA A 394 -25.58 15.91 -41.46
CA ALA A 394 -26.39 14.71 -41.61
C ALA A 394 -25.52 13.64 -42.26
N ASP A 395 -25.48 12.43 -41.67
CA ASP A 395 -24.90 11.19 -42.18
C ASP A 395 -23.46 10.81 -41.75
N ALA A 396 -23.01 11.11 -40.53
CA ALA A 396 -21.86 10.41 -39.98
C ALA A 396 -22.30 9.25 -39.05
N ALA A 397 -21.88 8.02 -39.36
CA ALA A 397 -22.06 6.85 -38.51
C ALA A 397 -21.55 7.13 -37.10
N ALA A 398 -22.28 6.69 -36.06
CA ALA A 398 -21.90 6.92 -34.66
C ALA A 398 -20.51 6.37 -34.39
N PRO A 399 -19.58 7.17 -33.81
CA PRO A 399 -18.24 6.73 -33.54
C PRO A 399 -18.23 5.59 -32.53
N PRO A 400 -17.24 4.68 -32.57
CA PRO A 400 -17.11 3.60 -31.60
C PRO A 400 -17.06 4.15 -30.16
N PRO A 401 -17.52 3.39 -29.16
CA PRO A 401 -17.74 3.89 -27.78
C PRO A 401 -16.48 4.51 -27.13
N GLN A 402 -15.29 4.08 -27.52
CA GLN A 402 -14.04 4.64 -27.01
C GLN A 402 -13.71 6.01 -27.62
N GLU A 403 -13.98 6.19 -28.89
CA GLU A 403 -13.80 7.47 -29.58
C GLU A 403 -14.84 8.49 -29.12
N ALA A 404 -16.08 8.07 -28.88
CA ALA A 404 -17.12 8.91 -28.31
C ALA A 404 -16.75 9.43 -26.91
N LYS A 405 -16.16 8.59 -26.05
CA LYS A 405 -15.65 9.01 -24.73
C LYS A 405 -14.48 10.00 -24.85
N ALA A 406 -13.54 9.75 -25.76
CA ALA A 406 -12.39 10.63 -25.98
C ALA A 406 -12.85 11.99 -26.57
N ALA A 407 -13.84 12.01 -27.45
CA ALA A 407 -14.45 13.22 -27.97
C ALA A 407 -15.17 14.02 -26.88
N ALA A 408 -15.96 13.36 -26.02
CA ALA A 408 -16.61 14.00 -24.87
C ALA A 408 -15.60 14.61 -23.87
N GLN A 409 -14.48 13.93 -23.63
CA GLN A 409 -13.39 14.46 -22.80
C GLN A 409 -12.67 15.64 -23.48
N ALA A 410 -12.54 15.63 -24.81
CA ALA A 410 -11.99 16.75 -25.57
C ALA A 410 -12.89 17.98 -25.46
N ASP A 411 -14.19 17.78 -25.54
CA ASP A 411 -15.17 18.82 -25.38
C ASP A 411 -15.17 19.42 -23.96
N LEU A 412 -15.01 18.62 -22.92
CA LEU A 412 -14.85 19.09 -21.54
C LEU A 412 -13.67 20.06 -21.39
N VAL A 413 -12.49 19.72 -21.92
CA VAL A 413 -11.32 20.58 -21.83
C VAL A 413 -11.52 21.85 -22.65
N SER A 414 -12.18 21.79 -23.81
CA SER A 414 -12.48 22.94 -24.64
C SER A 414 -13.45 23.89 -23.96
N ARG A 415 -14.52 23.38 -23.32
CA ARG A 415 -15.48 24.16 -22.53
C ARG A 415 -14.80 24.86 -21.33
N VAL A 416 -13.98 24.11 -20.58
CA VAL A 416 -13.24 24.67 -19.45
C VAL A 416 -12.24 25.75 -19.94
N ALA A 417 -11.53 25.50 -21.04
CA ALA A 417 -10.62 26.48 -21.63
C ALA A 417 -11.35 27.74 -22.15
N ALA A 418 -12.54 27.58 -22.71
CA ALA A 418 -13.37 28.69 -23.20
C ALA A 418 -13.83 29.64 -22.08
N ALA A 419 -13.95 29.14 -20.83
CA ALA A 419 -14.27 29.95 -19.67
C ALA A 419 -13.24 31.08 -19.43
N ALA A 420 -12.00 30.93 -19.91
CA ALA A 420 -10.98 31.99 -19.88
C ALA A 420 -11.44 33.27 -20.60
N GLY A 421 -12.29 33.17 -21.62
CA GLY A 421 -12.90 34.29 -22.30
C GLY A 421 -13.73 35.20 -21.39
N TRP A 422 -14.22 34.69 -20.27
CA TRP A 422 -14.94 35.41 -19.22
C TRP A 422 -14.05 35.73 -18.03
N ILE A 423 -13.17 34.81 -17.64
CA ILE A 423 -12.28 34.96 -16.51
C ILE A 423 -11.31 36.12 -16.72
N TYR A 424 -10.67 36.22 -17.88
CA TYR A 424 -9.67 37.25 -18.14
C TYR A 424 -10.23 38.70 -18.05
N PRO A 425 -11.34 39.04 -18.68
CA PRO A 425 -11.93 40.40 -18.49
C PRO A 425 -12.39 40.65 -17.06
N LEU A 426 -12.90 39.61 -16.35
CA LEU A 426 -13.26 39.73 -14.94
C LEU A 426 -12.04 40.08 -14.06
N LEU A 427 -10.88 39.52 -14.36
CA LEU A 427 -9.64 39.78 -13.66
C LEU A 427 -9.03 41.17 -13.95
N CYS A 428 -9.48 41.88 -15.00
CA CYS A 428 -9.04 43.22 -15.25
C CYS A 428 -9.39 44.17 -14.11
N LEU A 429 -10.56 44.02 -13.48
CA LEU A 429 -11.01 44.92 -12.41
C LEU A 429 -10.09 44.84 -11.16
N PRO A 430 -9.85 43.66 -10.56
CA PRO A 430 -8.91 43.57 -9.45
C PRO A 430 -7.49 43.97 -9.86
N ALA A 431 -7.04 43.71 -11.09
CA ALA A 431 -5.72 44.15 -11.56
C ALA A 431 -5.60 45.67 -11.59
N LEU A 432 -6.64 46.39 -12.04
CA LEU A 432 -6.69 47.87 -12.00
C LEU A 432 -6.69 48.43 -10.58
N LEU A 433 -7.33 47.72 -9.63
CA LEU A 433 -7.42 48.12 -8.23
C LEU A 433 -6.12 47.83 -7.44
N GLY A 434 -5.09 47.27 -8.07
CA GLY A 434 -3.79 47.03 -7.48
C GLY A 434 -3.49 45.57 -7.11
N TRP A 435 -4.44 44.61 -7.28
CA TRP A 435 -4.20 43.18 -7.06
C TRP A 435 -3.54 42.50 -8.26
N VAL A 436 -2.53 43.14 -8.88
CA VAL A 436 -1.84 42.60 -10.06
C VAL A 436 -1.25 41.20 -9.78
N ASN A 437 -0.55 41.03 -8.65
CA ASN A 437 0.12 39.79 -8.30
C ASN A 437 -0.88 38.62 -8.10
N LEU A 438 -2.04 38.89 -7.49
CA LEU A 438 -3.11 37.90 -7.34
C LEU A 438 -3.66 37.47 -8.70
N THR A 439 -3.90 38.39 -9.60
CA THR A 439 -4.43 38.08 -10.94
C THR A 439 -3.43 37.32 -11.79
N LEU A 440 -2.13 37.62 -11.66
CA LEU A 440 -1.05 36.83 -12.27
C LEU A 440 -1.08 35.37 -11.76
N LEU A 441 -1.17 35.21 -10.42
CA LEU A 441 -1.22 33.87 -9.80
C LEU A 441 -2.46 33.08 -10.25
N ILE A 442 -3.62 33.74 -10.33
CA ILE A 442 -4.86 33.09 -10.79
C ILE A 442 -4.73 32.59 -12.24
N VAL A 443 -4.15 33.41 -13.13
CA VAL A 443 -3.98 33.02 -14.55
C VAL A 443 -2.97 31.87 -14.69
N ILE A 444 -1.88 31.91 -13.93
CA ILE A 444 -0.90 30.81 -13.88
C ILE A 444 -1.58 29.53 -13.37
N GLY A 445 -2.28 29.60 -12.23
CA GLY A 445 -3.01 28.48 -11.65
C GLY A 445 -4.06 27.89 -12.61
N TRP A 446 -4.82 28.79 -13.27
CA TRP A 446 -5.81 28.37 -14.28
C TRP A 446 -5.19 27.59 -15.44
N PHE A 447 -4.09 28.13 -16.00
CA PHE A 447 -3.40 27.46 -17.09
C PHE A 447 -2.85 26.09 -16.68
N LEU A 448 -2.22 26.00 -15.52
CA LEU A 448 -1.67 24.74 -15.02
C LEU A 448 -2.76 23.74 -14.68
N LEU A 449 -3.90 24.19 -14.13
CA LEU A 449 -5.06 23.34 -13.94
C LEU A 449 -5.51 22.70 -15.27
N LEU A 450 -5.58 23.50 -16.35
CA LEU A 450 -5.92 23.00 -17.68
C LEU A 450 -4.89 21.98 -18.21
N VAL A 451 -3.60 22.25 -18.00
CA VAL A 451 -2.51 21.34 -18.42
C VAL A 451 -2.58 20.03 -17.64
N PHE A 452 -2.75 20.07 -16.32
CA PHE A 452 -2.89 18.88 -15.49
C PHE A 452 -4.17 18.08 -15.82
N LEU A 453 -5.30 18.78 -16.04
CA LEU A 453 -6.53 18.14 -16.49
C LEU A 453 -6.33 17.42 -17.82
N GLN A 454 -5.72 18.10 -18.81
CA GLN A 454 -5.45 17.51 -20.11
C GLN A 454 -4.48 16.32 -20.03
N ALA A 455 -3.41 16.43 -19.22
CA ALA A 455 -2.43 15.38 -19.01
C ALA A 455 -3.05 14.17 -18.27
N GLY A 456 -3.86 14.43 -17.26
CA GLY A 456 -4.57 13.39 -16.50
C GLY A 456 -5.54 12.59 -17.37
N LEU A 457 -6.34 13.28 -18.19
CA LEU A 457 -7.24 12.63 -19.14
C LEU A 457 -6.49 11.84 -20.21
N ALA A 458 -5.35 12.34 -20.70
CA ALA A 458 -4.50 11.62 -21.64
C ALA A 458 -3.92 10.33 -21.03
N LEU A 459 -3.42 10.43 -19.80
CA LEU A 459 -2.88 9.29 -19.06
C LEU A 459 -3.97 8.25 -18.77
N TYR A 460 -5.14 8.69 -18.28
CA TYR A 460 -6.28 7.81 -18.07
C TYR A 460 -6.70 7.07 -19.34
N GLY A 461 -6.76 7.77 -20.47
CA GLY A 461 -7.07 7.16 -21.75
C GLY A 461 -6.03 6.14 -22.23
N LEU A 462 -4.73 6.34 -21.94
CA LEU A 462 -3.66 5.38 -22.24
C LEU A 462 -3.83 4.10 -21.41
N VAL A 463 -4.06 4.23 -20.11
CA VAL A 463 -4.30 3.09 -19.21
C VAL A 463 -5.56 2.33 -19.65
N GLY A 464 -6.63 3.05 -19.98
CA GLY A 464 -7.87 2.45 -20.48
C GLY A 464 -7.64 1.57 -21.73
N ARG A 465 -6.84 2.04 -22.71
CA ARG A 465 -6.48 1.25 -23.90
C ARG A 465 -5.58 0.05 -23.59
N ALA A 466 -4.64 0.20 -22.65
CA ALA A 466 -3.78 -0.91 -22.22
C ALA A 466 -4.61 -2.02 -21.56
N VAL A 467 -5.61 -1.63 -20.78
CA VAL A 467 -6.52 -2.54 -20.08
C VAL A 467 -7.53 -3.21 -21.01
N SER A 468 -8.00 -2.52 -22.07
CA SER A 468 -9.02 -3.05 -23.00
C SER A 468 -8.48 -4.10 -23.99
N ARG A 469 -7.16 -4.33 -24.06
CA ARG A 469 -6.59 -5.39 -24.89
C ARG A 469 -6.92 -6.77 -24.28
N PRO A 470 -7.29 -7.81 -25.08
CA PRO A 470 -7.52 -9.14 -24.55
C PRO A 470 -6.26 -9.69 -23.88
N ALA A 471 -6.41 -10.37 -22.74
CA ALA A 471 -5.32 -11.08 -22.07
C ALA A 471 -5.29 -12.53 -22.55
N ALA A 472 -4.10 -13.13 -22.61
CA ALA A 472 -3.95 -14.53 -22.96
C ALA A 472 -4.32 -15.44 -21.78
N ASP A 473 -4.16 -14.95 -20.53
CA ASP A 473 -4.35 -15.70 -19.29
C ASP A 473 -5.28 -14.97 -18.33
N LEU A 474 -5.93 -15.73 -17.48
CA LEU A 474 -6.80 -15.29 -16.38
C LEU A 474 -6.14 -14.30 -15.43
N THR A 475 -4.91 -14.64 -15.00
CA THR A 475 -4.12 -13.76 -14.14
C THR A 475 -3.88 -12.41 -14.79
N GLY A 476 -3.61 -12.39 -16.09
CA GLY A 476 -3.47 -11.18 -16.89
C GLY A 476 -4.77 -10.38 -16.97
N GLU A 477 -5.92 -11.04 -17.07
CA GLU A 477 -7.23 -10.36 -17.13
C GLU A 477 -7.64 -9.79 -15.77
N ALA A 478 -7.41 -10.52 -14.67
CA ALA A 478 -7.63 -10.05 -13.32
C ALA A 478 -6.76 -8.81 -13.00
N VAL A 479 -5.46 -8.87 -13.32
CA VAL A 479 -4.53 -7.74 -13.13
C VAL A 479 -4.97 -6.53 -13.94
N ARG A 480 -5.39 -6.70 -15.20
CA ARG A 480 -5.87 -5.59 -16.03
C ARG A 480 -7.15 -4.97 -15.49
N SER A 481 -8.08 -5.79 -15.03
CA SER A 481 -9.31 -5.32 -14.39
C SER A 481 -9.01 -4.51 -13.14
N PHE A 482 -8.05 -4.97 -12.34
CA PHE A 482 -7.57 -4.27 -11.15
C PHE A 482 -6.92 -2.93 -11.50
N VAL A 483 -5.97 -2.92 -12.43
CA VAL A 483 -5.29 -1.70 -12.91
C VAL A 483 -6.29 -0.72 -13.53
N GLY A 484 -7.23 -1.21 -14.34
CA GLY A 484 -8.28 -0.37 -14.94
C GLY A 484 -9.21 0.24 -13.89
N GLY A 485 -9.48 -0.49 -12.81
CA GLY A 485 -10.26 0.02 -11.68
C GLY A 485 -9.57 1.15 -10.92
N LEU A 486 -8.24 1.09 -10.82
CA LEU A 486 -7.41 2.08 -10.11
C LEU A 486 -6.94 3.25 -10.99
N ALA A 487 -7.04 3.14 -12.31
CA ALA A 487 -6.52 4.14 -13.23
C ALA A 487 -7.07 5.53 -12.99
N LEU A 488 -8.38 5.66 -12.77
CA LEU A 488 -9.05 6.95 -12.56
C LEU A 488 -8.61 7.62 -11.23
N PRO A 489 -8.73 6.97 -10.07
CA PRO A 489 -8.34 7.59 -8.81
C PRO A 489 -6.85 7.92 -8.77
N PHE A 490 -6.01 7.03 -9.31
CA PHE A 490 -4.57 7.25 -9.31
C PHE A 490 -4.18 8.45 -10.18
N THR A 491 -4.74 8.58 -11.38
CA THR A 491 -4.49 9.74 -12.23
C THR A 491 -5.06 11.02 -11.64
N ALA A 492 -6.26 10.99 -11.06
CA ALA A 492 -6.87 12.15 -10.43
C ALA A 492 -6.06 12.64 -9.23
N ILE A 493 -5.65 11.74 -8.33
CA ILE A 493 -4.85 12.09 -7.16
C ILE A 493 -3.46 12.56 -7.57
N ALA A 494 -2.80 11.88 -8.52
CA ALA A 494 -1.49 12.30 -9.01
C ALA A 494 -1.54 13.70 -9.61
N MET A 495 -2.58 14.04 -10.39
CA MET A 495 -2.74 15.37 -10.97
C MET A 495 -3.10 16.43 -9.91
N ALA A 496 -3.98 16.08 -8.95
CA ALA A 496 -4.30 16.97 -7.84
C ALA A 496 -3.07 17.24 -6.96
N ALA A 497 -2.30 16.20 -6.62
CA ALA A 497 -1.06 16.32 -5.86
C ALA A 497 -0.01 17.15 -6.62
N ALA A 498 0.15 16.93 -7.93
CA ALA A 498 1.05 17.72 -8.77
C ALA A 498 0.65 19.19 -8.81
N PHE A 499 -0.65 19.45 -8.94
CA PHE A 499 -1.17 20.82 -8.92
C PHE A 499 -0.98 21.49 -7.56
N LEU A 500 -1.31 20.80 -6.46
CA LEU A 500 -1.10 21.30 -5.10
C LEU A 500 0.39 21.50 -4.79
N PHE A 501 1.23 20.57 -5.24
CA PHE A 501 2.67 20.71 -5.11
C PHE A 501 3.18 21.96 -5.83
N TRP A 502 2.74 22.16 -7.07
CA TRP A 502 3.10 23.37 -7.80
C TRP A 502 2.57 24.62 -7.10
N LEU A 503 1.30 24.63 -6.69
CA LEU A 503 0.69 25.78 -5.98
C LEU A 503 1.46 26.08 -4.69
N SER A 504 1.80 25.07 -3.91
CA SER A 504 2.58 25.23 -2.68
C SER A 504 3.98 25.78 -2.96
N MET A 505 4.60 25.35 -4.07
CA MET A 505 5.88 25.92 -4.52
C MET A 505 5.75 27.38 -4.90
N ALA A 506 4.66 27.78 -5.52
CA ALA A 506 4.34 29.19 -5.78
C ALA A 506 4.08 30.00 -4.49
N MET A 507 3.46 29.38 -3.48
CA MET A 507 3.07 30.03 -2.22
C MET A 507 4.17 30.10 -1.16
N GLY A 508 5.21 29.32 -1.21
CA GLY A 508 6.24 29.37 -0.17
C GLY A 508 7.11 28.13 -0.03
N GLY A 509 6.90 27.12 -0.87
CA GLY A 509 7.76 25.97 -0.96
C GLY A 509 7.21 24.68 -0.31
N ARG A 510 8.11 23.71 -0.14
CA ARG A 510 7.77 22.36 0.29
C ARG A 510 7.07 22.28 1.65
N SER A 511 7.41 23.17 2.57
CA SER A 511 6.78 23.27 3.88
C SER A 511 5.28 23.58 3.79
N VAL A 512 4.91 24.48 2.85
CA VAL A 512 3.50 24.83 2.61
C VAL A 512 2.73 23.65 2.03
N PHE A 513 3.36 22.85 1.15
CA PHE A 513 2.73 21.62 0.65
C PHE A 513 2.36 20.68 1.79
N TRP A 514 3.30 20.40 2.68
CA TRP A 514 3.05 19.49 3.80
C TRP A 514 2.08 20.08 4.82
N SER A 515 2.10 21.41 5.05
CA SER A 515 1.11 22.07 5.91
C SER A 515 -0.30 22.05 5.32
N LEU A 516 -0.43 22.21 4.00
CA LEU A 516 -1.73 22.08 3.30
C LEU A 516 -2.20 20.63 3.23
N ALA A 517 -1.28 19.68 2.95
CA ALA A 517 -1.60 18.28 2.87
C ALA A 517 -2.00 17.68 4.23
N GLY A 518 -1.38 18.18 5.30
CA GLY A 518 -1.64 17.77 6.69
C GLY A 518 -2.55 18.74 7.47
N ALA A 519 -3.13 19.76 6.80
CA ALA A 519 -4.09 20.64 7.45
C ALA A 519 -5.32 19.84 7.90
N ASP A 520 -5.53 19.79 9.21
CA ASP A 520 -6.65 19.06 9.78
C ASP A 520 -7.94 19.86 9.55
N LEU A 521 -8.86 19.28 8.81
CA LEU A 521 -10.19 19.82 8.53
C LEU A 521 -11.22 19.39 9.58
N GLY A 522 -10.80 18.51 10.52
CA GLY A 522 -11.65 17.98 11.58
C GLY A 522 -11.59 18.80 12.85
N ASP A 523 -12.60 18.65 13.68
CA ASP A 523 -12.71 19.27 15.01
C ASP A 523 -12.75 18.18 16.09
N GLY A 524 -11.91 18.27 17.11
CA GLY A 524 -11.86 17.33 18.23
C GLY A 524 -11.27 15.96 17.88
N ASP A 525 -12.01 14.88 18.16
CA ASP A 525 -11.57 13.49 17.96
C ASP A 525 -11.53 13.05 16.50
N PHE A 526 -12.16 13.83 15.60
CA PHE A 526 -12.16 13.57 14.16
C PHE A 526 -11.05 14.36 13.48
N SER A 527 -10.06 13.66 12.97
CA SER A 527 -8.96 14.27 12.21
C SER A 527 -9.06 13.87 10.74
N LEU A 528 -9.37 14.84 9.89
CA LEU A 528 -9.47 14.69 8.45
C LEU A 528 -8.48 15.65 7.80
N ASP A 529 -7.36 15.12 7.35
CA ASP A 529 -6.43 15.84 6.48
C ASP A 529 -6.58 15.39 5.01
N LEU A 530 -6.02 16.17 4.11
CA LEU A 530 -6.09 15.89 2.68
C LEU A 530 -5.45 14.55 2.31
N THR A 531 -4.43 14.13 3.06
CA THR A 531 -3.73 12.85 2.87
C THR A 531 -4.65 11.69 3.23
N ARG A 532 -5.36 11.79 4.37
CA ARG A 532 -6.33 10.77 4.80
C ARG A 532 -7.51 10.66 3.84
N LEU A 533 -8.02 11.81 3.37
CA LEU A 533 -9.06 11.83 2.33
C LEU A 533 -8.60 11.13 1.05
N ALA A 534 -7.36 11.38 0.62
CA ALA A 534 -6.79 10.71 -0.55
C ALA A 534 -6.67 9.19 -0.33
N ILE A 535 -6.25 8.75 0.86
CA ILE A 535 -6.15 7.32 1.20
C ILE A 535 -7.55 6.67 1.21
N ILE A 536 -8.56 7.32 1.80
CA ILE A 536 -9.94 6.83 1.81
C ILE A 536 -10.47 6.72 0.36
N PHE A 537 -10.21 7.74 -0.46
CA PHE A 537 -10.61 7.73 -1.86
C PHE A 537 -9.92 6.63 -2.67
N ILE A 538 -8.61 6.42 -2.49
CA ILE A 538 -7.86 5.31 -3.10
C ILE A 538 -8.44 3.98 -2.61
N GLY A 539 -8.69 3.85 -1.30
CA GLY A 539 -9.25 2.66 -0.67
C GLY A 539 -10.60 2.26 -1.26
N PHE A 540 -11.49 3.24 -1.54
CA PHE A 540 -12.77 2.99 -2.21
C PHE A 540 -12.58 2.32 -3.57
N TYR A 541 -11.70 2.86 -4.40
CA TYR A 541 -11.44 2.28 -5.73
C TYR A 541 -10.68 0.98 -5.65
N LEU A 542 -9.83 0.81 -4.63
CA LEU A 542 -9.16 -0.46 -4.35
C LEU A 542 -10.17 -1.55 -3.98
N ALA A 543 -11.11 -1.25 -3.08
CA ALA A 543 -12.20 -2.16 -2.74
C ALA A 543 -13.05 -2.51 -3.96
N ARG A 544 -13.43 -1.50 -4.76
CA ARG A 544 -14.16 -1.72 -6.01
C ARG A 544 -13.40 -2.56 -7.04
N ALA A 545 -12.08 -2.36 -7.14
CA ALA A 545 -11.23 -3.16 -8.03
C ALA A 545 -11.11 -4.60 -7.51
N ALA A 546 -10.93 -4.79 -6.20
CA ALA A 546 -10.86 -6.10 -5.56
C ALA A 546 -12.18 -6.88 -5.75
N THR A 547 -13.34 -6.23 -5.58
CA THR A 547 -14.66 -6.85 -5.84
C THR A 547 -14.75 -7.36 -7.27
N ARG A 548 -14.39 -6.53 -8.26
CA ARG A 548 -14.41 -6.97 -9.68
C ARG A 548 -13.49 -8.14 -9.97
N VAL A 549 -12.33 -8.20 -9.31
CA VAL A 549 -11.40 -9.33 -9.43
C VAL A 549 -12.01 -10.58 -8.79
N ALA A 550 -12.58 -10.44 -7.60
CA ALA A 550 -13.25 -11.55 -6.91
C ALA A 550 -14.41 -12.11 -7.75
N ASP A 551 -15.29 -11.24 -8.27
CA ASP A 551 -16.42 -11.62 -9.12
C ASP A 551 -15.96 -12.42 -10.36
N ARG A 552 -14.87 -11.98 -11.00
CA ARG A 552 -14.30 -12.69 -12.17
C ARG A 552 -13.70 -14.03 -11.82
N LEU A 553 -12.96 -14.11 -10.70
CA LEU A 553 -12.39 -15.36 -10.23
C LEU A 553 -13.49 -16.37 -9.87
N ILE A 554 -14.57 -15.89 -9.25
CA ILE A 554 -15.74 -16.72 -8.90
C ILE A 554 -16.50 -17.16 -10.16
N ALA A 555 -16.71 -16.25 -11.12
CA ALA A 555 -17.39 -16.55 -12.39
C ALA A 555 -16.67 -17.64 -13.21
N GLU A 556 -15.39 -17.86 -12.98
CA GLU A 556 -14.60 -18.88 -13.69
C GLU A 556 -14.50 -20.22 -12.95
N LEU A 557 -14.90 -20.27 -11.67
CA LEU A 557 -14.93 -21.53 -10.91
C LEU A 557 -15.71 -22.66 -11.60
N PRO A 558 -16.88 -22.40 -12.26
CA PRO A 558 -17.61 -23.47 -12.96
C PRO A 558 -16.84 -24.14 -14.09
N SER A 559 -15.94 -23.43 -14.77
CA SER A 559 -15.11 -24.01 -15.83
C SER A 559 -14.10 -25.02 -15.29
N ARG A 560 -13.68 -24.86 -14.03
CA ARG A 560 -12.72 -25.75 -13.34
C ARG A 560 -13.41 -26.82 -12.47
N ARG A 561 -14.63 -26.52 -12.01
CA ARG A 561 -15.44 -27.36 -11.11
C ARG A 561 -16.90 -27.34 -11.57
N PRO A 562 -17.28 -28.16 -12.55
CA PRO A 562 -18.65 -28.17 -13.09
C PRO A 562 -19.71 -28.61 -12.08
N ASP A 563 -19.28 -29.25 -10.97
CA ASP A 563 -20.18 -29.75 -9.91
C ASP A 563 -20.69 -28.64 -8.96
N LEU A 564 -20.22 -27.39 -9.12
CA LEU A 564 -20.65 -26.27 -8.26
C LEU A 564 -22.01 -25.72 -8.70
N GLU A 565 -22.97 -25.82 -7.81
CA GLU A 565 -24.30 -25.24 -8.01
C GLU A 565 -24.22 -23.71 -8.07
N ARG A 566 -25.05 -23.10 -8.91
CA ARG A 566 -25.14 -21.61 -9.04
C ARG A 566 -25.41 -20.92 -7.71
N GLY A 567 -26.12 -21.57 -6.78
CA GLY A 567 -26.38 -21.03 -5.44
C GLY A 567 -25.10 -20.80 -4.61
N VAL A 568 -24.10 -21.70 -4.74
CA VAL A 568 -22.81 -21.55 -4.05
C VAL A 568 -22.00 -20.39 -4.63
N LEU A 569 -22.05 -20.19 -5.94
CA LEU A 569 -21.34 -19.09 -6.59
C LEU A 569 -21.90 -17.73 -6.15
N ASN A 570 -23.22 -17.56 -6.15
CA ASN A 570 -23.86 -16.33 -5.68
C ASN A 570 -23.56 -16.06 -4.21
N LEU A 571 -23.48 -17.10 -3.39
CA LEU A 571 -23.10 -16.98 -1.98
C LEU A 571 -21.65 -16.47 -1.84
N LEU A 572 -20.71 -17.04 -2.61
CA LEU A 572 -19.31 -16.63 -2.62
C LEU A 572 -19.15 -15.16 -3.07
N GLU A 573 -19.84 -14.74 -4.13
CA GLU A 573 -19.86 -13.35 -4.60
C GLU A 573 -20.37 -12.40 -3.50
N THR A 574 -21.47 -12.77 -2.85
CA THR A 574 -22.07 -11.96 -1.78
C THR A 574 -21.14 -11.84 -0.58
N ILE A 575 -20.58 -12.96 -0.12
CA ILE A 575 -19.66 -12.97 1.03
C ILE A 575 -18.39 -12.18 0.71
N SER A 576 -17.77 -12.40 -0.45
CA SER A 576 -16.55 -11.69 -0.85
C SER A 576 -16.79 -10.18 -0.92
N THR A 577 -17.93 -9.76 -1.47
CA THR A 577 -18.33 -8.36 -1.52
C THR A 577 -18.48 -7.77 -0.13
N TYR A 578 -19.20 -8.41 0.77
CA TYR A 578 -19.37 -7.91 2.14
C TYR A 578 -18.05 -7.85 2.93
N VAL A 579 -17.16 -8.83 2.76
CA VAL A 579 -15.85 -8.84 3.41
C VAL A 579 -14.98 -7.69 2.90
N ILE A 580 -14.92 -7.49 1.59
CA ILE A 580 -14.10 -6.42 0.98
C ILE A 580 -14.61 -5.04 1.42
N TRP A 581 -15.92 -4.80 1.32
CA TRP A 581 -16.50 -3.50 1.69
C TRP A 581 -16.52 -3.28 3.20
N GLY A 582 -16.72 -4.32 3.99
CA GLY A 582 -16.62 -4.25 5.45
C GLY A 582 -15.22 -3.86 5.91
N LEU A 583 -14.19 -4.48 5.32
CA LEU A 583 -12.79 -4.13 5.60
C LEU A 583 -12.46 -2.69 5.18
N TYR A 584 -12.95 -2.26 4.01
CA TYR A 584 -12.81 -0.88 3.56
C TYR A 584 -13.44 0.12 4.54
N VAL A 585 -14.66 -0.15 5.00
CA VAL A 585 -15.35 0.72 5.98
C VAL A 585 -14.58 0.80 7.28
N LEU A 586 -14.09 -0.32 7.81
CA LEU A 586 -13.29 -0.37 9.04
C LEU A 586 -12.00 0.46 8.91
N ILE A 587 -11.27 0.31 7.79
CA ILE A 587 -10.06 1.08 7.51
C ILE A 587 -10.39 2.57 7.38
N SER A 588 -11.48 2.92 6.69
CA SER A 588 -11.92 4.30 6.49
C SER A 588 -12.30 4.96 7.82
N LEU A 589 -13.05 4.27 8.68
CA LEU A 589 -13.38 4.74 10.03
C LEU A 589 -12.12 4.99 10.87
N ARG A 590 -11.13 4.09 10.76
CA ARG A 590 -9.84 4.27 11.44
C ARG A 590 -9.10 5.51 10.94
N MET A 591 -9.12 5.77 9.63
CA MET A 591 -8.48 6.96 9.03
C MET A 591 -9.14 8.26 9.51
N VAL A 592 -10.44 8.25 9.74
CA VAL A 592 -11.20 9.42 10.26
C VAL A 592 -10.97 9.65 11.76
N GLY A 593 -10.32 8.72 12.47
CA GLY A 593 -10.01 8.87 13.90
C GLY A 593 -10.84 7.99 14.83
N ALA A 594 -11.73 7.13 14.30
CA ALA A 594 -12.51 6.22 15.14
C ALA A 594 -11.59 5.30 15.95
N SER A 595 -11.85 5.16 17.24
CA SER A 595 -11.04 4.33 18.13
C SER A 595 -11.29 2.84 17.86
N PHE A 596 -10.22 2.04 17.82
CA PHE A 596 -10.36 0.58 17.70
C PHE A 596 -11.14 -0.03 18.88
N THR A 597 -11.08 0.58 20.05
CA THR A 597 -11.82 0.11 21.24
C THR A 597 -13.33 0.15 20.98
N SER A 598 -13.85 1.25 20.45
CA SER A 598 -15.28 1.38 20.11
C SER A 598 -15.69 0.39 19.02
N LEU A 599 -14.85 0.21 17.98
CA LEU A 599 -15.12 -0.75 16.93
C LEU A 599 -15.03 -2.20 17.43
N ALA A 600 -14.09 -2.49 18.35
CA ALA A 600 -13.95 -3.81 18.95
C ALA A 600 -15.17 -4.22 19.78
N VAL A 601 -15.76 -3.27 20.52
CA VAL A 601 -17.01 -3.53 21.29
C VAL A 601 -18.16 -3.89 20.35
N VAL A 602 -18.36 -3.11 19.28
CA VAL A 602 -19.41 -3.39 18.27
C VAL A 602 -19.14 -4.72 17.55
N ALA A 603 -17.89 -4.92 17.11
CA ALA A 603 -17.49 -6.16 16.42
C ALA A 603 -17.60 -7.38 17.36
N GLY A 604 -17.26 -7.20 18.66
CA GLY A 604 -17.43 -8.22 19.69
C GLY A 604 -18.89 -8.62 19.86
N GLY A 605 -19.78 -7.65 20.02
CA GLY A 605 -21.22 -7.90 20.12
C GLY A 605 -21.80 -8.58 18.87
N LEU A 606 -21.38 -8.12 17.68
CA LEU A 606 -21.79 -8.74 16.42
C LEU A 606 -21.24 -10.17 16.28
N SER A 607 -19.98 -10.41 16.67
CA SER A 607 -19.35 -11.73 16.62
C SER A 607 -20.06 -12.72 17.55
N VAL A 608 -20.46 -12.29 18.75
CA VAL A 608 -21.24 -13.10 19.68
C VAL A 608 -22.62 -13.43 19.09
N GLY A 609 -23.30 -12.43 18.50
CA GLY A 609 -24.60 -12.64 17.83
C GLY A 609 -24.51 -13.62 16.64
N ILE A 610 -23.52 -13.44 15.78
CA ILE A 610 -23.26 -14.35 14.67
C ILE A 610 -22.86 -15.73 15.18
N GLY A 611 -22.02 -15.81 16.25
CA GLY A 611 -21.60 -17.06 16.86
C GLY A 611 -22.79 -17.89 17.36
N PHE A 612 -23.72 -17.28 18.08
CA PHE A 612 -24.97 -17.95 18.51
C PHE A 612 -25.85 -18.35 17.32
N GLY A 613 -25.98 -17.47 16.31
CA GLY A 613 -26.76 -17.80 15.10
C GLY A 613 -26.17 -18.95 14.29
N MET A 614 -24.84 -19.10 14.29
CA MET A 614 -24.14 -20.17 13.56
C MET A 614 -23.86 -21.44 14.40
N GLN A 615 -24.16 -21.45 15.69
CA GLN A 615 -23.81 -22.54 16.61
C GLN A 615 -24.25 -23.90 16.08
N ASN A 616 -25.49 -24.02 15.65
CA ASN A 616 -26.05 -25.29 15.14
C ASN A 616 -25.37 -25.74 13.84
N ILE A 617 -24.99 -24.79 12.98
CA ILE A 617 -24.32 -25.11 11.71
C ILE A 617 -22.91 -25.65 12.00
N ILE A 618 -22.17 -25.00 12.89
CA ILE A 618 -20.83 -25.38 13.31
C ILE A 618 -20.86 -26.74 14.03
N ASN A 619 -21.83 -26.97 14.94
CA ASN A 619 -21.98 -28.24 15.64
C ASN A 619 -22.22 -29.38 14.64
N ASN A 620 -23.09 -29.20 13.64
CA ASN A 620 -23.35 -30.19 12.63
C ASN A 620 -22.14 -30.47 11.74
N PHE A 621 -21.39 -29.43 11.40
CA PHE A 621 -20.14 -29.54 10.63
C PHE A 621 -19.07 -30.33 11.40
N ILE A 622 -18.80 -29.96 12.64
CA ILE A 622 -17.82 -30.65 13.51
C ILE A 622 -18.24 -32.12 13.71
N SER A 623 -19.53 -32.35 14.02
CA SER A 623 -20.08 -33.67 14.16
C SER A 623 -19.91 -34.54 12.88
N GLY A 624 -20.11 -33.92 11.71
CA GLY A 624 -19.87 -34.56 10.41
C GLY A 624 -18.41 -34.95 10.23
N LEU A 625 -17.46 -34.12 10.61
CA LEU A 625 -16.03 -34.43 10.59
C LEU A 625 -15.71 -35.62 11.54
N ILE A 626 -16.28 -35.60 12.77
CA ILE A 626 -16.08 -36.70 13.76
C ILE A 626 -16.61 -38.00 13.19
N LEU A 627 -17.80 -38.02 12.58
CA LEU A 627 -18.37 -39.23 11.96
C LEU A 627 -17.50 -39.76 10.83
N LEU A 628 -17.02 -38.86 9.94
CA LEU A 628 -16.18 -39.23 8.80
C LEU A 628 -14.80 -39.77 9.20
N PHE A 629 -14.14 -39.11 10.16
CA PHE A 629 -12.83 -39.55 10.64
C PHE A 629 -12.90 -40.73 11.61
N GLY A 630 -13.89 -40.72 12.51
CA GLY A 630 -14.10 -41.77 13.50
C GLY A 630 -14.71 -43.03 12.94
N ARG A 631 -15.29 -42.97 11.73
CA ARG A 631 -15.94 -44.10 11.03
C ARG A 631 -16.96 -44.88 11.88
N SER A 632 -17.57 -44.18 12.85
CA SER A 632 -18.58 -44.76 13.74
C SER A 632 -19.89 -45.08 12.99
N VAL A 633 -20.15 -44.35 11.92
CA VAL A 633 -21.27 -44.55 11.00
C VAL A 633 -20.72 -44.47 9.57
N GLN A 634 -21.02 -45.45 8.73
CA GLN A 634 -20.57 -45.48 7.35
C GLN A 634 -21.77 -45.74 6.40
N ALA A 635 -21.57 -45.37 5.12
CA ALA A 635 -22.56 -45.71 4.10
C ALA A 635 -22.76 -47.22 4.03
N GLY A 636 -24.00 -47.67 4.01
CA GLY A 636 -24.39 -49.07 4.08
C GLY A 636 -24.68 -49.62 5.48
N ASP A 637 -24.36 -48.86 6.55
CA ASP A 637 -24.72 -49.25 7.92
C ASP A 637 -26.23 -49.19 8.13
N VAL A 638 -26.76 -50.13 8.91
CA VAL A 638 -28.15 -50.10 9.38
C VAL A 638 -28.21 -49.51 10.77
N LEU A 639 -28.86 -48.38 10.85
CA LEU A 639 -29.02 -47.61 12.10
C LEU A 639 -30.45 -47.69 12.60
N GLN A 640 -30.57 -47.76 13.90
CA GLN A 640 -31.82 -47.49 14.62
C GLN A 640 -31.67 -46.18 15.37
N ILE A 641 -32.47 -45.20 15.00
CA ILE A 641 -32.49 -43.84 15.57
C ILE A 641 -33.87 -43.64 16.22
N GLY A 642 -33.91 -43.75 17.54
CA GLY A 642 -35.19 -43.85 18.24
C GLY A 642 -35.96 -45.08 17.82
N GLU A 643 -37.16 -44.91 17.30
CA GLU A 643 -38.01 -45.99 16.78
C GLU A 643 -37.80 -46.26 15.26
N THR A 644 -37.07 -45.37 14.56
CA THR A 644 -36.92 -45.46 13.12
C THR A 644 -35.69 -46.30 12.74
N TRP A 645 -35.87 -47.23 11.81
CA TRP A 645 -34.83 -48.05 11.25
C TRP A 645 -34.53 -47.65 9.82
N GLY A 646 -33.25 -47.65 9.45
CA GLY A 646 -32.89 -47.36 8.06
C GLY A 646 -31.43 -47.63 7.75
N SER A 647 -31.11 -47.65 6.47
CA SER A 647 -29.75 -47.82 5.93
C SER A 647 -29.16 -46.45 5.60
N VAL A 648 -27.93 -46.21 6.01
CA VAL A 648 -27.18 -44.99 5.71
C VAL A 648 -26.81 -44.98 4.23
N GLN A 649 -27.33 -44.03 3.48
CA GLN A 649 -26.98 -43.83 2.08
C GLN A 649 -25.66 -43.09 1.92
N ARG A 650 -25.51 -41.99 2.63
CA ARG A 650 -24.31 -41.14 2.62
C ARG A 650 -24.23 -40.24 3.86
N VAL A 651 -23.00 -39.98 4.26
CA VAL A 651 -22.69 -38.98 5.30
C VAL A 651 -22.22 -37.71 4.60
N ASN A 652 -23.02 -36.62 4.65
CA ASN A 652 -22.65 -35.33 4.15
C ASN A 652 -21.99 -34.49 5.26
N ILE A 653 -21.50 -33.30 4.90
CA ILE A 653 -20.81 -32.36 5.83
C ILE A 653 -21.67 -31.97 7.03
N ARG A 654 -22.99 -31.77 6.87
CA ARG A 654 -23.90 -31.29 7.93
C ARG A 654 -24.98 -32.30 8.32
N ASN A 655 -25.31 -33.24 7.48
CA ASN A 655 -26.37 -34.24 7.73
C ASN A 655 -25.99 -35.57 7.15
N THR A 656 -26.52 -36.64 7.74
CA THR A 656 -26.45 -37.98 7.23
C THR A 656 -27.79 -38.33 6.61
N VAL A 657 -27.75 -38.92 5.42
CA VAL A 657 -28.95 -39.34 4.69
C VAL A 657 -29.16 -40.84 4.98
N VAL A 658 -30.31 -41.14 5.57
CA VAL A 658 -30.72 -42.50 5.94
C VAL A 658 -32.00 -42.84 5.16
N GLN A 659 -32.00 -43.98 4.50
CA GLN A 659 -33.17 -44.53 3.83
C GLN A 659 -33.87 -45.49 4.79
N THR A 660 -35.12 -45.22 5.14
CA THR A 660 -35.89 -46.10 6.00
C THR A 660 -36.30 -47.35 5.22
N PHE A 661 -36.67 -48.44 5.92
CA PHE A 661 -37.17 -49.63 5.29
C PHE A 661 -38.51 -49.43 4.57
N ASP A 662 -39.26 -48.39 4.95
CA ASP A 662 -40.49 -47.99 4.24
C ASP A 662 -40.21 -47.07 3.04
N ASN A 663 -38.95 -46.96 2.58
CA ASN A 663 -38.50 -46.19 1.47
C ASN A 663 -38.58 -44.68 1.64
N ALA A 664 -38.71 -44.17 2.88
CA ALA A 664 -38.64 -42.74 3.18
C ALA A 664 -37.19 -42.30 3.36
N THR A 665 -36.84 -41.10 2.86
CA THR A 665 -35.53 -40.51 3.07
C THR A 665 -35.52 -39.62 4.29
N LEU A 666 -34.69 -39.95 5.29
CA LEU A 666 -34.53 -39.22 6.53
C LEU A 666 -33.22 -38.45 6.50
N PHE A 667 -33.30 -37.09 6.65
CA PHE A 667 -32.14 -36.21 6.79
C PHE A 667 -31.84 -36.03 8.29
N VAL A 668 -30.86 -36.73 8.81
CA VAL A 668 -30.49 -36.65 10.22
C VAL A 668 -29.36 -35.63 10.38
N PRO A 669 -29.51 -34.58 11.21
CA PRO A 669 -28.40 -33.70 11.55
C PRO A 669 -27.24 -34.50 12.16
N ASN A 670 -26.01 -34.21 11.73
CA ASN A 670 -24.86 -34.98 12.24
C ASN A 670 -24.64 -34.79 13.76
N SER A 671 -25.06 -33.63 14.31
CA SER A 671 -25.04 -33.40 15.75
C SER A 671 -25.88 -34.43 16.52
N ASP A 672 -27.02 -34.84 15.97
CA ASP A 672 -27.92 -35.77 16.62
C ASP A 672 -27.32 -37.18 16.69
N LEU A 673 -26.60 -37.60 15.63
CA LEU A 673 -25.91 -38.89 15.60
C LEU A 673 -24.73 -38.96 16.60
N ILE A 674 -24.18 -37.83 17.03
CA ILE A 674 -23.10 -37.75 18.01
C ILE A 674 -23.65 -37.62 19.45
N THR A 675 -24.72 -36.82 19.62
CA THR A 675 -25.24 -36.47 20.96
C THR A 675 -26.30 -37.44 21.46
N GLN A 676 -27.04 -38.09 20.57
CA GLN A 676 -28.07 -39.06 20.92
C GLN A 676 -27.54 -40.50 20.90
N ARG A 677 -28.22 -41.38 21.63
CA ARG A 677 -27.95 -42.80 21.52
C ARG A 677 -28.50 -43.32 20.20
N ILE A 678 -27.62 -43.83 19.36
CA ILE A 678 -27.96 -44.54 18.15
C ILE A 678 -27.49 -45.98 18.28
N ILE A 679 -28.20 -46.93 17.69
CA ILE A 679 -27.79 -48.32 17.63
C ILE A 679 -27.37 -48.60 16.20
N ASN A 680 -26.10 -48.98 16.01
CA ASN A 680 -25.58 -49.43 14.73
C ASN A 680 -25.58 -51.00 14.75
N TRP A 681 -26.44 -51.58 13.93
CA TRP A 681 -26.65 -53.04 13.89
C TRP A 681 -25.69 -53.73 12.94
N SER A 682 -24.92 -53.04 12.16
CA SER A 682 -24.05 -53.57 11.12
C SER A 682 -22.58 -53.16 11.22
N HIS A 683 -22.20 -52.32 12.22
CA HIS A 683 -20.87 -51.70 12.31
C HIS A 683 -19.69 -52.65 12.30
N LYS A 684 -19.73 -53.77 13.11
CA LYS A 684 -18.66 -54.77 13.17
C LYS A 684 -19.04 -56.05 12.50
N ASP A 685 -20.32 -56.39 12.52
CA ASP A 685 -20.84 -57.71 12.19
C ASP A 685 -22.34 -57.54 11.89
N ARG A 686 -22.82 -58.21 10.89
CA ARG A 686 -24.23 -58.18 10.50
C ARG A 686 -25.06 -59.25 11.19
N ARG A 687 -24.43 -60.13 12.00
CA ARG A 687 -25.12 -61.18 12.76
C ARG A 687 -26.00 -60.59 13.85
N VAL A 688 -27.23 -61.00 13.91
CA VAL A 688 -28.19 -60.48 14.89
C VAL A 688 -28.85 -61.63 15.63
N ARG A 689 -28.98 -61.47 16.95
CA ARG A 689 -29.73 -62.39 17.77
C ARG A 689 -31.21 -62.02 17.75
N ARG A 690 -32.06 -63.02 17.39
CA ARG A 690 -33.50 -62.87 17.47
C ARG A 690 -34.04 -63.67 18.65
N ALA A 691 -35.15 -63.19 19.21
CA ALA A 691 -35.87 -63.84 20.29
C ALA A 691 -37.33 -63.99 19.86
N LEU A 692 -37.80 -65.19 19.84
CA LEU A 692 -39.21 -65.48 19.58
C LEU A 692 -39.88 -65.95 20.83
N GLU A 693 -41.03 -65.40 21.18
CA GLU A 693 -41.83 -65.80 22.33
C GLU A 693 -42.93 -66.73 21.85
N VAL A 694 -42.94 -67.95 22.42
CA VAL A 694 -43.91 -68.97 22.09
C VAL A 694 -44.67 -69.43 23.37
N GLY A 695 -45.97 -69.30 23.33
CA GLY A 695 -46.85 -69.74 24.43
C GLY A 695 -47.49 -71.10 24.07
N VAL A 696 -47.53 -72.01 25.00
CA VAL A 696 -48.24 -73.25 24.90
C VAL A 696 -49.18 -73.44 26.06
N VAL A 697 -50.29 -74.27 25.87
CA VAL A 697 -51.30 -74.44 26.85
C VAL A 697 -50.75 -75.22 28.06
N TYR A 698 -51.29 -74.96 29.25
CA TYR A 698 -50.99 -75.65 30.47
C TYR A 698 -51.27 -77.13 30.32
N GLY A 699 -50.38 -77.99 30.83
CA GLY A 699 -50.41 -79.43 30.67
C GLY A 699 -49.58 -79.99 29.54
N SER A 700 -48.99 -79.08 28.70
CA SER A 700 -48.04 -79.52 27.66
C SER A 700 -46.72 -80.00 28.29
N ASP A 701 -46.11 -80.99 27.73
CA ASP A 701 -44.76 -81.45 28.11
C ASP A 701 -43.71 -80.42 27.77
N THR A 702 -43.18 -79.75 28.79
CA THR A 702 -42.19 -78.65 28.66
C THR A 702 -40.88 -79.15 28.04
N GLY A 703 -40.46 -80.40 28.30
CA GLY A 703 -39.26 -81.01 27.73
C GLY A 703 -39.41 -81.20 26.22
N LYS A 704 -40.56 -81.69 25.82
CA LYS A 704 -40.89 -81.86 24.40
C LYS A 704 -41.01 -80.57 23.66
N VAL A 705 -41.67 -79.51 24.23
CA VAL A 705 -41.73 -78.17 23.66
C VAL A 705 -40.34 -77.62 23.48
N HIS A 706 -39.49 -77.74 24.49
CA HIS A 706 -38.11 -77.25 24.41
C HIS A 706 -37.32 -77.93 23.25
N ALA A 707 -37.47 -79.23 23.07
CA ALA A 707 -36.80 -79.95 21.99
C ALA A 707 -37.33 -79.54 20.62
N LEU A 708 -38.64 -79.34 20.43
CA LEU A 708 -39.28 -78.92 19.19
C LEU A 708 -38.89 -77.50 18.79
N LEU A 709 -38.79 -76.60 19.78
CA LEU A 709 -38.30 -75.19 19.51
C LEU A 709 -36.87 -75.21 19.05
N LEU A 710 -36.00 -76.00 19.61
CA LEU A 710 -34.61 -76.13 19.19
C LEU A 710 -34.51 -76.79 17.79
N GLU A 711 -35.35 -77.77 17.49
CA GLU A 711 -35.43 -78.41 16.18
C GLU A 711 -35.87 -77.38 15.12
N ALA A 712 -36.91 -76.66 15.36
CA ALA A 712 -37.37 -75.57 14.45
C ALA A 712 -36.28 -74.55 14.12
N ALA A 713 -35.52 -74.16 15.13
CA ALA A 713 -34.41 -73.19 14.90
C ALA A 713 -33.24 -73.86 14.13
N LYS A 714 -32.87 -75.10 14.46
CA LYS A 714 -31.74 -75.76 13.82
C LYS A 714 -32.03 -76.19 12.37
N SER A 715 -33.28 -76.37 12.01
CA SER A 715 -33.68 -76.79 10.66
C SER A 715 -33.61 -75.63 9.64
N HIS A 716 -33.52 -74.39 10.09
CA HIS A 716 -33.52 -73.24 9.20
C HIS A 716 -32.11 -72.87 8.73
N PRO A 717 -31.83 -72.72 7.40
CA PRO A 717 -30.49 -72.54 6.86
C PRO A 717 -29.81 -71.23 7.31
N ASN A 718 -30.56 -70.16 7.57
CA ASN A 718 -30.02 -68.85 7.97
C ASN A 718 -29.76 -68.79 9.48
N VAL A 719 -30.06 -69.86 10.25
CA VAL A 719 -29.76 -69.87 11.70
C VAL A 719 -28.36 -70.40 11.89
N LEU A 720 -27.54 -69.62 12.60
CA LEU A 720 -26.15 -70.04 12.86
C LEU A 720 -26.06 -71.20 13.80
N ALA A 721 -25.17 -72.17 13.43
CA ALA A 721 -24.83 -73.30 14.30
C ALA A 721 -24.01 -72.86 15.53
N GLN A 722 -23.29 -71.74 15.46
CA GLN A 722 -22.53 -71.15 16.52
C GLN A 722 -22.78 -69.62 16.50
N PRO A 723 -23.25 -68.98 17.59
CA PRO A 723 -23.71 -69.59 18.84
C PRO A 723 -24.96 -70.40 18.66
N LYS A 724 -25.05 -71.54 19.39
CA LYS A 724 -26.17 -72.49 19.29
C LYS A 724 -27.51 -71.86 19.67
N PRO A 725 -28.61 -72.16 18.95
CA PRO A 725 -29.93 -71.79 19.39
C PRO A 725 -30.22 -72.30 20.79
N THR A 726 -30.90 -71.50 21.61
CA THR A 726 -31.31 -71.88 22.96
C THR A 726 -32.81 -71.60 23.17
N ALA A 727 -33.50 -72.55 23.70
CA ALA A 727 -34.89 -72.36 24.15
C ALA A 727 -34.90 -72.22 25.68
N GLN A 728 -35.59 -71.29 26.17
CA GLN A 728 -35.71 -71.01 27.62
C GLN A 728 -37.17 -70.99 28.00
N PHE A 729 -37.52 -71.74 29.08
CA PHE A 729 -38.78 -71.57 29.73
C PHE A 729 -38.72 -70.34 30.60
N THR A 730 -39.52 -69.30 30.27
CA THR A 730 -39.37 -67.95 30.89
C THR A 730 -40.36 -67.70 31.98
N ALA A 731 -41.59 -68.19 31.86
CA ALA A 731 -42.59 -67.86 32.86
C ALA A 731 -43.82 -68.81 32.75
N PHE A 732 -44.51 -69.01 33.88
CA PHE A 732 -45.89 -69.44 33.95
C PHE A 732 -46.77 -68.21 33.72
N GLY A 733 -47.28 -68.00 32.51
CA GLY A 733 -48.18 -66.89 32.21
C GLY A 733 -49.61 -67.19 32.61
N ASP A 734 -50.49 -66.15 32.60
CA ASP A 734 -51.89 -66.33 33.06
C ASP A 734 -52.68 -67.36 32.21
N THR A 735 -52.34 -67.48 30.95
CA THR A 735 -53.06 -68.38 30.00
C THR A 735 -52.17 -69.40 29.31
N ALA A 736 -50.85 -69.35 29.42
CA ALA A 736 -49.91 -70.12 28.71
C ALA A 736 -48.56 -70.28 29.41
N LEU A 737 -47.90 -71.41 29.17
CA LEU A 737 -46.48 -71.63 29.48
C LEU A 737 -45.65 -70.87 28.42
N THR A 738 -44.84 -69.90 28.87
CA THR A 738 -44.09 -69.06 27.95
C THR A 738 -42.67 -69.52 27.77
N PHE A 739 -42.30 -69.78 26.52
CA PHE A 739 -40.93 -70.09 26.10
C PHE A 739 -40.35 -69.00 25.28
N LYS A 740 -39.03 -68.76 25.36
CA LYS A 740 -38.27 -67.87 24.58
C LYS A 740 -37.20 -68.59 23.79
N LEU A 741 -37.39 -68.66 22.48
CA LEU A 741 -36.43 -69.23 21.56
C LEU A 741 -35.46 -68.12 21.10
N LEU A 742 -34.18 -68.27 21.41
CA LEU A 742 -33.11 -67.42 21.05
C LEU A 742 -32.23 -68.04 19.99
N PHE A 743 -32.01 -67.34 18.88
CA PHE A 743 -31.16 -67.84 17.81
C PHE A 743 -30.45 -66.70 17.12
N TRP A 744 -29.32 -66.98 16.50
CA TRP A 744 -28.55 -65.97 15.73
C TRP A 744 -28.77 -66.22 14.25
N VAL A 745 -28.94 -65.11 13.52
CA VAL A 745 -29.06 -65.11 12.07
C VAL A 745 -27.80 -64.47 11.51
N ASP A 746 -27.32 -64.93 10.38
CA ASP A 746 -26.07 -64.54 9.73
C ASP A 746 -26.11 -63.07 9.20
N ASP A 747 -27.27 -62.65 8.74
CA ASP A 747 -27.46 -61.30 8.21
C ASP A 747 -28.77 -60.67 8.75
N LEU A 748 -28.66 -59.41 9.14
CA LEU A 748 -29.77 -58.58 9.61
C LEU A 748 -30.92 -58.52 8.61
N ASP A 749 -30.62 -58.45 7.30
CA ASP A 749 -31.62 -58.38 6.24
C ASP A 749 -32.52 -59.64 6.18
N ASN A 750 -31.97 -60.77 6.53
CA ASN A 750 -32.70 -62.05 6.59
C ASN A 750 -33.48 -62.26 7.90
N ALA A 751 -33.20 -61.44 8.92
CA ALA A 751 -33.65 -61.72 10.29
C ALA A 751 -35.17 -61.72 10.45
N ALA A 752 -35.89 -60.81 9.81
CA ALA A 752 -37.36 -60.76 9.88
C ALA A 752 -38.01 -61.95 9.19
N ARG A 753 -37.55 -62.34 7.99
CA ARG A 753 -38.03 -63.46 7.22
C ARG A 753 -37.74 -64.77 7.95
N THR A 754 -36.51 -64.91 8.41
CA THR A 754 -36.11 -66.11 9.18
C THR A 754 -36.96 -66.32 10.45
N SER A 755 -37.25 -65.17 11.15
CA SER A 755 -38.14 -65.18 12.33
C SER A 755 -39.55 -65.71 11.98
N SER A 756 -40.12 -65.23 10.87
CA SER A 756 -41.43 -65.66 10.36
C SER A 756 -41.43 -67.08 9.98
N ASP A 757 -40.41 -67.55 9.25
CA ASP A 757 -40.30 -68.99 8.80
C ASP A 757 -40.15 -69.92 9.99
N ILE A 758 -39.40 -69.53 11.03
CA ILE A 758 -39.31 -70.33 12.27
C ILE A 758 -40.63 -70.35 13.02
N TYR A 759 -41.38 -69.20 13.10
CA TYR A 759 -42.71 -69.21 13.70
C TYR A 759 -43.65 -70.22 12.99
N MET A 760 -43.66 -70.24 11.66
CA MET A 760 -44.43 -71.14 10.89
C MET A 760 -44.00 -72.64 11.12
N THR A 761 -42.68 -72.84 11.23
CA THR A 761 -42.12 -74.17 11.52
C THR A 761 -42.47 -74.61 12.94
N VAL A 762 -42.40 -73.77 13.92
CA VAL A 762 -42.80 -74.03 15.31
C VAL A 762 -44.28 -74.38 15.37
N ASP A 763 -45.17 -73.57 14.72
CA ASP A 763 -46.60 -73.86 14.69
C ASP A 763 -46.87 -75.26 14.08
N ARG A 764 -46.22 -75.61 12.99
CA ARG A 764 -46.36 -76.96 12.36
C ARG A 764 -45.91 -78.04 13.29
N LEU A 765 -44.70 -77.93 13.89
CA LEU A 765 -44.17 -78.96 14.78
C LEU A 765 -44.99 -79.10 16.07
N LEU A 766 -45.53 -78.06 16.60
CA LEU A 766 -46.42 -78.13 17.75
C LEU A 766 -47.74 -78.86 17.41
N ARG A 767 -48.34 -78.57 16.25
CA ARG A 767 -49.57 -79.25 15.78
C ARG A 767 -49.34 -80.70 15.51
N GLU A 768 -48.25 -81.05 14.84
CA GLU A 768 -47.89 -82.46 14.57
C GLU A 768 -47.70 -83.28 15.84
N ASN A 769 -47.30 -82.66 16.93
CA ASN A 769 -47.14 -83.28 18.24
C ASN A 769 -48.32 -83.13 19.20
N ASN A 770 -49.47 -82.61 18.69
CA ASN A 770 -50.69 -82.44 19.44
C ASN A 770 -50.52 -81.43 20.62
N ILE A 771 -49.68 -80.45 20.48
CA ILE A 771 -49.48 -79.36 21.45
C ILE A 771 -50.19 -78.08 20.93
N ALA A 772 -51.17 -77.62 21.71
CA ALA A 772 -51.86 -76.40 21.33
C ALA A 772 -51.03 -75.12 21.67
N ALA A 773 -50.83 -74.24 20.70
CA ALA A 773 -50.22 -72.98 20.91
C ALA A 773 -51.24 -72.02 21.59
N SER A 774 -50.85 -71.28 22.56
CA SER A 774 -51.65 -70.27 23.20
C SER A 774 -50.91 -68.96 23.18
N SER A 775 -51.61 -67.81 22.92
CA SER A 775 -50.97 -66.49 22.94
C SER A 775 -50.67 -66.06 24.38
N PRO A 776 -49.46 -65.77 24.74
CA PRO A 776 -49.20 -65.14 26.01
C PRO A 776 -49.80 -63.69 25.96
N ARG A 777 -50.81 -63.43 26.76
CA ARG A 777 -51.30 -62.05 26.93
C ARG A 777 -50.17 -61.25 27.52
N LYS A 778 -49.72 -60.20 26.77
CA LYS A 778 -48.88 -59.12 27.39
C LYS A 778 -49.77 -58.36 28.38
N ALA A 779 -49.32 -58.32 29.66
CA ALA A 779 -49.90 -57.48 30.66
C ALA A 779 -49.64 -55.98 30.31
#